data_9b8cdd40d2697f12701f0a12ddfec680
#
_entry.id   9b8cdd40d2697f12701f0a12ddfec680
#
_cell.length_a   1.000
_cell.length_b   1.000
_cell.length_c   1.000
_cell.angle_alpha   90.00
_cell.angle_beta   90.00
_cell.angle_gamma   90.00
#
_symmetry.space_group_name_H-M   'P 1'
#
loop_
_entity.id
_entity.type
_entity.pdbx_description
1 polymer ?
#
loop_
_entity_poly.entity_id
_entity_poly.type
_entity_poly.pdbx_seq_one_letter_code
_entity_poly.pdbx_strand_id
1 'polypeptide(L)'
;SREFLNSNGAEKHQNVHIEKGTVWQPQWAGVTFEQKMKNMVGDLNVCSKKGLSERFDSTIGAATVLMPFGGACQLTPQNAMVAKLPVDGETNTCSGMAWGYNPYLMSANQYVGARMAVVESVTKLVASGFRYEDAYLTFQEYFERLGTSPERWGKPLAALLGALDAQIGLGIASIGGKDSMSGSFEKLDVPPTLVSFATAIGKAGRVVSTEFKKPESTVVLIRPILDPVTGCPNFFSLKANYKKVEQMMEDGMVAAASSVGYGGLAEALFKMGLGNRIGFKMMNNMTTHDMFKPMYGSIVLEMVSDAPAGELLGETTADYTFECCGDKLDMAQLQEIWESKLEPVYPYRKAGPAVEKINGSLTAPAAPKIGVAKPKVIIPVFPGTNCEYDTAHAFARAGADPEVLVIRNLTPADVTASCEALVKAINESQIVMLPGGFSGGDEPDGSAKFIASFFRNPAVTEAVRDLLQHRDGLMLGICNGFQALIKLGLAAYGDIRPITACDPTLTFNTIGRHQSMLVRTRIASTGSPWLSKCSVGDQHTVAISHGEGRFVAPQSVLDTLIANGQIATQYVDQDGSPSMDMKYNPNGSVLAIEGITSPDGRVFGKMGHSERSGEYLYKNVTGDKYQPIFEGGVDYFKI
;
A
#
# COMPACT_ATOMS: atom_id res chain seq x y z
N SER A 1 19.43 -29.07 30.38
CA SER A 1 20.62 -29.81 29.91
C SER A 1 20.40 -30.28 28.48
N ARG A 2 21.47 -30.58 27.76
CA ARG A 2 21.40 -31.11 26.39
C ARG A 2 20.71 -32.48 26.36
N GLU A 3 20.87 -33.27 27.42
CA GLU A 3 20.15 -34.53 27.62
C GLU A 3 18.64 -34.32 27.72
N PHE A 4 18.19 -33.23 28.35
CA PHE A 4 16.79 -32.86 28.40
C PHE A 4 16.24 -32.47 27.01
N LEU A 5 16.98 -31.71 26.23
CA LEU A 5 16.61 -31.33 24.87
C LEU A 5 16.61 -32.52 23.90
N ASN A 6 17.48 -33.50 24.14
CA ASN A 6 17.62 -34.72 23.35
C ASN A 6 16.87 -35.91 23.95
N SER A 7 15.96 -35.70 24.89
CA SER A 7 15.26 -36.78 25.62
C SER A 7 14.25 -37.57 24.78
N ASN A 8 14.16 -37.27 23.49
CA ASN A 8 13.27 -37.98 22.54
C ASN A 8 11.82 -38.10 23.05
N GLY A 9 11.33 -37.02 23.71
CA GLY A 9 9.97 -36.98 24.19
C GLY A 9 9.78 -37.55 25.58
N ALA A 10 10.61 -37.19 26.56
CA ALA A 10 10.25 -37.44 27.95
C ALA A 10 8.83 -36.91 28.20
N GLU A 11 7.90 -37.81 28.48
CA GLU A 11 6.51 -37.46 28.75
C GLU A 11 6.43 -36.44 29.89
N LYS A 12 5.72 -35.36 29.65
CA LYS A 12 5.33 -34.39 30.68
C LYS A 12 3.81 -34.36 30.73
N HIS A 13 3.27 -34.49 31.92
CA HIS A 13 1.85 -34.38 32.16
C HIS A 13 1.52 -33.06 32.81
N GLN A 14 0.52 -32.38 32.25
CA GLN A 14 0.01 -31.11 32.78
C GLN A 14 -1.52 -31.25 32.93
N ASN A 15 -2.02 -30.96 34.11
CA ASN A 15 -3.46 -30.79 34.31
C ASN A 15 -3.89 -29.48 33.63
N VAL A 16 -5.00 -29.54 32.90
CA VAL A 16 -5.55 -28.40 32.17
C VAL A 16 -6.99 -28.20 32.59
N HIS A 17 -7.34 -26.96 32.89
CA HIS A 17 -8.72 -26.55 33.21
C HIS A 17 -9.14 -25.43 32.27
N ILE A 18 -10.16 -25.68 31.42
CA ILE A 18 -10.77 -24.66 30.57
C ILE A 18 -11.88 -23.99 31.38
N GLU A 19 -11.71 -22.71 31.66
CA GLU A 19 -12.75 -21.91 32.31
C GLU A 19 -13.96 -21.69 31.39
N LYS A 20 -15.15 -21.63 31.97
CA LYS A 20 -16.35 -21.30 31.22
C LYS A 20 -16.28 -19.84 30.79
N GLY A 21 -16.10 -19.61 29.50
CA GLY A 21 -16.07 -18.26 28.92
C GLY A 21 -17.42 -17.56 29.01
N THR A 22 -17.39 -16.24 28.89
CA THR A 22 -18.56 -15.38 28.85
C THR A 22 -18.88 -14.96 27.42
N VAL A 23 -20.11 -14.50 27.19
CA VAL A 23 -20.50 -13.88 25.91
C VAL A 23 -20.11 -12.40 25.96
N TRP A 24 -19.30 -11.99 25.00
CA TRP A 24 -18.90 -10.59 24.85
C TRP A 24 -19.66 -9.94 23.68
N GLN A 25 -20.09 -8.71 23.91
CA GLN A 25 -20.63 -7.83 22.87
C GLN A 25 -20.09 -6.41 23.10
N PRO A 26 -19.81 -5.64 22.04
CA PRO A 26 -19.34 -4.29 22.18
C PRO A 26 -20.40 -3.41 22.87
N GLN A 27 -19.95 -2.56 23.79
CA GLN A 27 -20.79 -1.62 24.51
C GLN A 27 -20.43 -0.21 24.05
N TRP A 28 -21.19 0.31 23.09
CA TRP A 28 -21.01 1.69 22.63
C TRP A 28 -21.79 2.64 23.55
N ALA A 29 -21.08 3.58 24.16
CA ALA A 29 -21.72 4.58 25.01
C ALA A 29 -22.70 5.45 24.22
N GLY A 30 -23.78 5.87 24.86
CA GLY A 30 -24.81 6.71 24.28
C GLY A 30 -26.17 6.00 24.12
N VAL A 31 -27.21 6.81 24.00
CA VAL A 31 -28.60 6.37 23.87
C VAL A 31 -29.05 6.38 22.41
N THR A 32 -28.67 7.44 21.67
CA THR A 32 -29.04 7.60 20.25
C THR A 32 -28.10 6.86 19.33
N PHE A 33 -28.53 6.60 18.10
CA PHE A 33 -27.71 6.02 17.05
C PHE A 33 -26.47 6.91 16.78
N GLU A 34 -26.65 8.23 16.69
CA GLU A 34 -25.57 9.20 16.49
C GLU A 34 -24.48 9.09 17.57
N GLN A 35 -24.87 9.06 18.86
CA GLN A 35 -23.91 8.95 19.96
C GLN A 35 -23.09 7.66 19.89
N LYS A 36 -23.75 6.54 19.58
CA LYS A 36 -23.07 5.24 19.41
C LYS A 36 -22.12 5.24 18.22
N MET A 37 -22.53 5.83 17.08
CA MET A 37 -21.67 5.98 15.90
C MET A 37 -20.39 6.76 16.24
N LYS A 38 -20.51 7.93 16.89
CA LYS A 38 -19.34 8.74 17.27
C LYS A 38 -18.39 8.00 18.22
N ASN A 39 -18.93 7.23 19.16
CA ASN A 39 -18.12 6.41 20.07
C ASN A 39 -17.43 5.25 19.31
N MET A 40 -18.15 4.57 18.43
CA MET A 40 -17.61 3.46 17.64
C MET A 40 -16.47 3.91 16.72
N VAL A 41 -16.68 4.96 15.94
CA VAL A 41 -15.64 5.42 14.98
C VAL A 41 -14.39 5.94 15.69
N GLY A 42 -14.52 6.47 16.93
CA GLY A 42 -13.41 6.88 17.79
C GLY A 42 -12.75 5.76 18.60
N ASP A 43 -13.25 4.52 18.52
CA ASP A 43 -12.64 3.38 19.23
C ASP A 43 -11.30 2.98 18.60
N LEU A 44 -10.32 2.55 19.43
CA LEU A 44 -8.98 2.18 18.97
C LEU A 44 -8.97 1.01 17.99
N ASN A 45 -9.94 0.09 18.05
CA ASN A 45 -10.02 -1.03 17.10
C ASN A 45 -10.66 -0.60 15.78
N VAL A 46 -11.47 0.46 15.76
CA VAL A 46 -12.21 0.93 14.59
C VAL A 46 -11.51 2.08 13.87
N CYS A 47 -10.89 3.02 14.60
CA CYS A 47 -10.31 4.25 14.08
C CYS A 47 -9.24 4.03 12.99
N SER A 48 -8.90 5.09 12.27
CA SER A 48 -7.92 5.05 11.18
C SER A 48 -6.55 4.56 11.64
N LYS A 49 -6.00 3.59 10.90
CA LYS A 49 -4.62 3.10 11.03
C LYS A 49 -3.74 3.62 9.89
N LYS A 50 -4.22 4.59 9.10
CA LYS A 50 -3.55 5.06 7.87
C LYS A 50 -2.14 5.56 8.16
N GLY A 51 -1.95 6.43 9.14
CA GLY A 51 -0.63 6.96 9.48
C GLY A 51 0.37 5.90 9.96
N LEU A 52 -0.11 4.77 10.52
CA LEU A 52 0.74 3.61 10.82
C LEU A 52 1.09 2.83 9.55
N SER A 53 0.09 2.55 8.70
CA SER A 53 0.28 1.75 7.47
C SER A 53 1.24 2.41 6.48
N GLU A 54 1.17 3.72 6.32
CA GLU A 54 2.02 4.48 5.39
C GLU A 54 3.51 4.51 5.75
N ARG A 55 3.89 3.96 6.90
CA ARG A 55 5.31 3.77 7.30
C ARG A 55 5.97 2.60 6.59
N PHE A 56 5.19 1.72 5.97
CA PHE A 56 5.65 0.50 5.32
C PHE A 56 5.42 0.58 3.82
N ASP A 57 6.40 0.13 3.03
CA ASP A 57 6.27 0.11 1.58
C ASP A 57 5.19 -0.90 1.13
N SER A 58 4.08 -0.37 0.62
CA SER A 58 2.96 -1.17 0.11
C SER A 58 3.06 -1.45 -1.39
N THR A 59 4.09 -0.96 -2.08
CA THR A 59 4.17 -0.98 -3.55
C THR A 59 5.43 -1.65 -4.10
N ILE A 60 6.35 -2.09 -3.23
CA ILE A 60 7.60 -2.75 -3.61
C ILE A 60 7.32 -3.97 -4.51
N GLY A 61 8.17 -4.17 -5.54
CA GLY A 61 8.07 -5.27 -6.49
C GLY A 61 6.95 -5.12 -7.50
N ALA A 62 6.29 -3.95 -7.59
CA ALA A 62 5.24 -3.63 -8.58
C ALA A 62 4.16 -4.72 -8.71
N ALA A 63 3.77 -5.34 -7.58
CA ALA A 63 2.85 -6.48 -7.57
C ALA A 63 1.51 -6.21 -6.87
N THR A 64 1.37 -5.08 -6.16
CA THR A 64 0.21 -4.78 -5.31
C THR A 64 -1.05 -4.52 -6.12
N VAL A 65 -2.05 -5.41 -5.97
CA VAL A 65 -3.37 -5.28 -6.60
C VAL A 65 -4.28 -4.37 -5.79
N LEU A 66 -4.29 -4.53 -4.45
CA LEU A 66 -5.04 -3.68 -3.54
C LEU A 66 -4.08 -2.92 -2.62
N MET A 67 -4.14 -1.59 -2.68
CA MET A 67 -3.51 -0.73 -1.67
C MET A 67 -4.22 -0.88 -0.33
N PRO A 68 -3.55 -0.69 0.81
CA PRO A 68 -4.17 -0.83 2.14
C PRO A 68 -5.44 0.01 2.33
N PHE A 69 -5.53 1.15 1.67
CA PHE A 69 -6.68 2.05 1.69
C PHE A 69 -7.12 2.38 0.27
N GLY A 70 -8.41 2.18 -0.03
CA GLY A 70 -9.00 2.36 -1.34
C GLY A 70 -9.83 3.64 -1.49
N GLY A 71 -10.26 3.88 -2.73
CA GLY A 71 -11.02 5.03 -3.17
C GLY A 71 -10.17 6.22 -3.61
N ALA A 72 -10.82 7.24 -4.14
CA ALA A 72 -10.17 8.48 -4.56
C ALA A 72 -9.45 9.19 -3.42
N CYS A 73 -10.01 9.13 -2.21
CA CYS A 73 -9.42 9.69 -0.99
C CYS A 73 -8.44 8.74 -0.30
N GLN A 74 -8.32 7.48 -0.74
CA GLN A 74 -7.50 6.43 -0.12
C GLN A 74 -7.76 6.32 1.40
N LEU A 75 -9.04 6.16 1.78
CA LEU A 75 -9.46 6.11 3.18
C LEU A 75 -10.16 4.81 3.58
N THR A 76 -10.78 4.07 2.66
CA THR A 76 -11.44 2.80 2.99
C THR A 76 -10.43 1.68 3.21
N PRO A 77 -10.30 1.13 4.44
CA PRO A 77 -9.43 -0.02 4.70
C PRO A 77 -9.89 -1.24 3.89
N GLN A 78 -8.94 -2.00 3.38
CA GLN A 78 -9.25 -3.20 2.60
C GLN A 78 -9.38 -4.45 3.48
N ASN A 79 -10.19 -5.41 3.03
CA ASN A 79 -10.36 -6.70 3.73
C ASN A 79 -9.10 -7.56 3.71
N ALA A 80 -8.36 -7.52 2.60
CA ALA A 80 -7.19 -8.37 2.39
C ALA A 80 -6.05 -7.60 1.70
N MET A 81 -4.82 -8.01 1.96
CA MET A 81 -3.67 -7.73 1.12
C MET A 81 -3.75 -8.63 -0.11
N VAL A 82 -3.60 -8.04 -1.31
CA VAL A 82 -3.58 -8.80 -2.57
C VAL A 82 -2.41 -8.33 -3.42
N ALA A 83 -1.58 -9.30 -3.84
CA ALA A 83 -0.42 -9.04 -4.69
C ALA A 83 -0.30 -10.11 -5.79
N LYS A 84 0.14 -9.70 -6.98
CA LYS A 84 0.51 -10.63 -8.07
C LYS A 84 1.68 -11.52 -7.63
N LEU A 85 1.74 -12.73 -8.15
CA LEU A 85 2.90 -13.60 -7.91
C LEU A 85 4.12 -13.06 -8.67
N PRO A 86 5.32 -13.08 -8.05
CA PRO A 86 6.55 -12.69 -8.73
C PRO A 86 6.92 -13.76 -9.77
N VAL A 87 6.97 -13.35 -11.04
CA VAL A 87 7.34 -14.21 -12.17
C VAL A 87 8.19 -13.41 -13.17
N ASP A 88 8.91 -14.10 -14.02
CA ASP A 88 9.52 -13.49 -15.19
C ASP A 88 8.41 -13.13 -16.20
N GLY A 89 8.22 -11.84 -16.48
CA GLY A 89 7.16 -11.33 -17.34
C GLY A 89 5.86 -10.98 -16.61
N GLU A 90 4.73 -11.11 -17.28
CA GLU A 90 3.42 -10.69 -16.77
C GLU A 90 2.57 -11.87 -16.28
N THR A 91 1.82 -11.65 -15.21
CA THR A 91 0.85 -12.63 -14.71
C THR A 91 -0.45 -11.96 -14.23
N ASN A 92 -1.55 -12.70 -14.36
CA ASN A 92 -2.84 -12.37 -13.74
C ASN A 92 -3.10 -13.19 -12.46
N THR A 93 -2.16 -14.06 -12.09
CA THR A 93 -2.27 -14.84 -10.86
C THR A 93 -1.80 -13.99 -9.68
N CYS A 94 -2.60 -13.98 -8.61
CA CYS A 94 -2.30 -13.24 -7.39
C CYS A 94 -2.51 -14.12 -6.15
N SER A 95 -1.88 -13.74 -5.05
CA SER A 95 -2.18 -14.26 -3.73
C SER A 95 -2.97 -13.21 -2.94
N GLY A 96 -3.93 -13.67 -2.15
CA GLY A 96 -4.62 -12.86 -1.15
C GLY A 96 -4.29 -13.36 0.25
N MET A 97 -4.17 -12.43 1.21
CA MET A 97 -4.04 -12.75 2.63
C MET A 97 -4.91 -11.82 3.47
N ALA A 98 -5.73 -12.40 4.32
CA ALA A 98 -6.57 -11.69 5.27
C ALA A 98 -6.33 -12.20 6.69
N TRP A 99 -6.68 -11.39 7.67
CA TRP A 99 -6.54 -11.74 9.08
C TRP A 99 -7.85 -11.56 9.85
N GLY A 100 -7.98 -12.30 10.97
CA GLY A 100 -9.10 -12.19 11.91
C GLY A 100 -8.60 -12.24 13.35
N TYR A 101 -9.13 -11.34 14.17
CA TYR A 101 -8.83 -11.27 15.61
C TYR A 101 -9.71 -10.24 16.31
N ASN A 102 -10.27 -10.61 17.45
CA ASN A 102 -10.96 -9.69 18.36
C ASN A 102 -10.41 -9.87 19.79
N PRO A 103 -9.65 -8.88 20.32
CA PRO A 103 -8.99 -9.00 21.62
C PRO A 103 -9.96 -9.16 22.79
N TYR A 104 -11.11 -8.52 22.74
CA TYR A 104 -12.11 -8.59 23.82
C TYR A 104 -12.84 -9.92 23.81
N LEU A 105 -13.20 -10.42 22.63
CA LEU A 105 -13.84 -11.72 22.50
C LEU A 105 -12.88 -12.84 22.92
N MET A 106 -11.60 -12.77 22.52
CA MET A 106 -10.57 -13.71 22.95
C MET A 106 -10.36 -13.69 24.47
N SER A 107 -10.38 -12.49 25.10
CA SER A 107 -10.25 -12.39 26.55
C SER A 107 -11.47 -12.95 27.30
N ALA A 108 -12.66 -12.77 26.75
CA ALA A 108 -13.90 -13.27 27.35
C ALA A 108 -14.13 -14.78 27.16
N ASN A 109 -13.73 -15.31 26.00
CA ASN A 109 -13.93 -16.71 25.65
C ASN A 109 -12.95 -17.13 24.54
N GLN A 110 -11.88 -17.84 24.90
CA GLN A 110 -10.81 -18.20 23.98
C GLN A 110 -11.29 -19.14 22.86
N TYR A 111 -12.19 -20.07 23.17
CA TYR A 111 -12.77 -20.98 22.18
C TYR A 111 -13.56 -20.22 21.11
N VAL A 112 -14.51 -19.39 21.54
CA VAL A 112 -15.34 -18.58 20.63
C VAL A 112 -14.48 -17.55 19.89
N GLY A 113 -13.55 -16.90 20.58
CA GLY A 113 -12.66 -15.91 20.00
C GLY A 113 -11.80 -16.46 18.87
N ALA A 114 -11.16 -17.61 19.08
CA ALA A 114 -10.36 -18.27 18.06
C ALA A 114 -11.20 -18.80 16.89
N ARG A 115 -12.37 -19.39 17.17
CA ARG A 115 -13.32 -19.79 16.13
C ARG A 115 -13.74 -18.61 15.25
N MET A 116 -14.04 -17.46 15.85
CA MET A 116 -14.41 -16.25 15.11
C MET A 116 -13.23 -15.62 14.37
N ALA A 117 -12.01 -15.73 14.90
CA ALA A 117 -10.81 -15.27 14.19
C ALA A 117 -10.62 -16.02 12.86
N VAL A 118 -10.84 -17.35 12.86
CA VAL A 118 -10.81 -18.14 11.61
C VAL A 118 -11.93 -17.72 10.67
N VAL A 119 -13.17 -17.63 11.16
CA VAL A 119 -14.31 -17.19 10.34
C VAL A 119 -14.07 -15.82 9.74
N GLU A 120 -13.57 -14.86 10.52
CA GLU A 120 -13.30 -13.49 10.05
C GLU A 120 -12.26 -13.46 8.94
N SER A 121 -11.11 -14.13 9.13
CA SER A 121 -10.04 -14.16 8.13
C SER A 121 -10.52 -14.76 6.79
N VAL A 122 -11.27 -15.84 6.83
CA VAL A 122 -11.85 -16.48 5.63
C VAL A 122 -12.93 -15.60 4.99
N THR A 123 -13.81 -14.98 5.80
CA THR A 123 -14.86 -14.08 5.29
C THR A 123 -14.24 -12.88 4.54
N LYS A 124 -13.20 -12.28 5.09
CA LYS A 124 -12.47 -11.18 4.45
C LYS A 124 -11.83 -11.60 3.13
N LEU A 125 -11.31 -12.82 3.06
CA LEU A 125 -10.72 -13.37 1.84
C LEU A 125 -11.78 -13.57 0.76
N VAL A 126 -12.94 -14.15 1.11
CA VAL A 126 -14.09 -14.30 0.21
C VAL A 126 -14.61 -12.94 -0.25
N ALA A 127 -14.76 -11.97 0.67
CA ALA A 127 -15.16 -10.60 0.34
C ALA A 127 -14.18 -9.89 -0.60
N SER A 128 -12.95 -10.38 -0.73
CA SER A 128 -11.95 -9.88 -1.67
C SER A 128 -11.91 -10.62 -3.02
N GLY A 129 -12.79 -11.61 -3.25
CA GLY A 129 -12.91 -12.34 -4.52
C GLY A 129 -12.13 -13.64 -4.59
N PHE A 130 -11.76 -14.22 -3.45
CA PHE A 130 -11.10 -15.53 -3.36
C PHE A 130 -12.08 -16.61 -2.96
N ARG A 131 -11.82 -17.86 -3.38
CA ARG A 131 -12.60 -19.02 -3.01
C ARG A 131 -12.20 -19.51 -1.63
N TYR A 132 -13.18 -19.74 -0.74
CA TYR A 132 -12.87 -20.22 0.61
C TYR A 132 -12.28 -21.64 0.62
N GLU A 133 -12.67 -22.50 -0.34
CA GLU A 133 -12.18 -23.87 -0.44
C GLU A 133 -10.68 -23.95 -0.78
N ASP A 134 -10.14 -22.91 -1.42
CA ASP A 134 -8.73 -22.81 -1.78
C ASP A 134 -7.88 -22.14 -0.67
N ALA A 135 -8.51 -21.82 0.48
CA ALA A 135 -7.83 -21.14 1.57
C ALA A 135 -7.00 -22.10 2.42
N TYR A 136 -5.80 -21.68 2.75
CA TYR A 136 -4.95 -22.26 3.80
C TYR A 136 -4.83 -21.28 4.95
N LEU A 137 -4.71 -21.81 6.18
CA LEU A 137 -4.62 -21.01 7.39
C LEU A 137 -3.22 -21.07 7.98
N THR A 138 -2.85 -20.01 8.67
CA THR A 138 -1.71 -19.99 9.60
C THR A 138 -2.09 -19.19 10.83
N PHE A 139 -1.63 -19.61 12.01
CA PHE A 139 -2.00 -18.98 13.26
C PHE A 139 -0.80 -18.34 13.93
N GLN A 140 -1.04 -17.18 14.56
CA GLN A 140 -0.10 -16.56 15.46
C GLN A 140 -0.72 -16.53 16.85
N GLU A 141 -0.11 -17.26 17.78
CA GLU A 141 -0.56 -17.32 19.17
C GLU A 141 0.41 -16.61 20.10
N TYR A 142 -0.15 -15.93 21.12
CA TYR A 142 0.62 -15.29 22.17
C TYR A 142 -0.15 -15.30 23.48
N PHE A 143 0.41 -15.95 24.49
CA PHE A 143 -0.19 -16.12 25.81
C PHE A 143 0.84 -15.77 26.90
N GLU A 144 0.33 -15.55 28.13
CA GLU A 144 1.16 -15.38 29.30
C GLU A 144 1.99 -16.64 29.61
N ARG A 145 2.95 -16.53 30.52
CA ARG A 145 3.71 -17.69 31.02
C ARG A 145 2.77 -18.65 31.72
N LEU A 146 2.70 -19.87 31.24
CA LEU A 146 1.73 -20.87 31.71
C LEU A 146 2.11 -21.47 33.07
N GLY A 147 3.41 -21.66 33.33
CA GLY A 147 3.91 -22.29 34.56
C GLY A 147 3.27 -23.67 34.78
N THR A 148 2.74 -23.90 35.98
CA THR A 148 2.03 -25.12 36.39
C THR A 148 0.52 -24.90 36.64
N SER A 149 -0.01 -23.73 36.30
CA SER A 149 -1.44 -23.42 36.50
C SER A 149 -2.31 -24.12 35.45
N PRO A 150 -3.25 -24.97 35.86
CA PRO A 150 -4.19 -25.62 34.96
C PRO A 150 -5.05 -24.61 34.15
N GLU A 151 -5.42 -23.49 34.76
CA GLU A 151 -6.25 -22.44 34.15
C GLU A 151 -5.48 -21.70 33.05
N ARG A 152 -4.19 -21.39 33.29
CA ARG A 152 -3.33 -20.75 32.29
C ARG A 152 -3.12 -21.67 31.08
N TRP A 153 -2.95 -22.97 31.29
CA TRP A 153 -2.89 -23.97 30.22
C TRP A 153 -4.23 -24.15 29.51
N GLY A 154 -5.33 -23.87 30.19
CA GLY A 154 -6.68 -23.93 29.62
C GLY A 154 -6.92 -22.92 28.51
N LYS A 155 -6.29 -21.75 28.55
CA LYS A 155 -6.49 -20.68 27.57
C LYS A 155 -6.00 -21.06 26.16
N PRO A 156 -4.72 -21.43 25.94
CA PRO A 156 -4.27 -21.86 24.63
C PRO A 156 -4.99 -23.13 24.15
N LEU A 157 -5.30 -24.08 25.04
CA LEU A 157 -6.06 -25.27 24.65
C LEU A 157 -7.46 -24.92 24.15
N ALA A 158 -8.18 -24.02 24.83
CA ALA A 158 -9.49 -23.55 24.40
C ALA A 158 -9.43 -22.84 23.05
N ALA A 159 -8.41 -21.98 22.83
CA ALA A 159 -8.19 -21.30 21.57
C ALA A 159 -7.92 -22.29 20.42
N LEU A 160 -7.03 -23.25 20.62
CA LEU A 160 -6.74 -24.29 19.62
C LEU A 160 -7.97 -25.13 19.29
N LEU A 161 -8.78 -25.51 20.27
CA LEU A 161 -10.02 -26.26 20.04
C LEU A 161 -11.04 -25.44 19.24
N GLY A 162 -11.16 -24.14 19.51
CA GLY A 162 -12.01 -23.23 18.74
C GLY A 162 -11.55 -23.08 17.28
N ALA A 163 -10.25 -22.94 17.07
CA ALA A 163 -9.66 -22.86 15.74
C ALA A 163 -9.80 -24.21 14.98
N LEU A 164 -9.64 -25.34 15.67
CA LEU A 164 -9.83 -26.67 15.10
C LEU A 164 -11.30 -26.91 14.68
N ASP A 165 -12.26 -26.51 15.52
CA ASP A 165 -13.68 -26.63 15.20
C ASP A 165 -14.03 -25.82 13.94
N ALA A 166 -13.47 -24.61 13.79
CA ALA A 166 -13.67 -23.82 12.58
C ALA A 166 -13.03 -24.46 11.34
N GLN A 167 -11.83 -25.05 11.46
CA GLN A 167 -11.18 -25.77 10.36
C GLN A 167 -12.02 -26.96 9.89
N ILE A 168 -12.48 -27.78 10.83
CA ILE A 168 -13.34 -28.95 10.53
C ILE A 168 -14.65 -28.48 9.90
N GLY A 169 -15.28 -27.45 10.47
CA GLY A 169 -16.55 -26.93 10.00
C GLY A 169 -16.49 -26.37 8.59
N LEU A 170 -15.41 -25.66 8.24
CA LEU A 170 -15.17 -25.11 6.91
C LEU A 170 -14.61 -26.15 5.93
N GLY A 171 -13.92 -27.17 6.42
CA GLY A 171 -13.23 -28.16 5.59
C GLY A 171 -11.91 -27.64 5.01
N ILE A 172 -11.23 -26.73 5.70
CA ILE A 172 -9.93 -26.15 5.32
C ILE A 172 -8.91 -26.41 6.42
N ALA A 173 -7.62 -26.33 6.09
CA ALA A 173 -6.55 -26.69 7.02
C ALA A 173 -5.58 -25.55 7.29
N SER A 174 -5.00 -25.54 8.48
CA SER A 174 -3.80 -24.76 8.78
C SER A 174 -2.55 -25.49 8.30
N ILE A 175 -1.62 -24.72 7.72
CA ILE A 175 -0.31 -25.21 7.25
C ILE A 175 0.79 -25.05 8.28
N GLY A 176 0.51 -24.35 9.37
CA GLY A 176 1.46 -24.08 10.44
C GLY A 176 1.08 -22.84 11.24
N GLY A 177 2.05 -22.30 11.94
CA GLY A 177 1.88 -21.13 12.76
C GLY A 177 3.08 -20.87 13.65
N LYS A 178 2.92 -19.95 14.58
CA LYS A 178 3.89 -19.61 15.61
C LYS A 178 3.16 -19.40 16.92
N ASP A 179 3.59 -20.08 17.96
CA ASP A 179 3.10 -19.90 19.33
C ASP A 179 4.19 -19.34 20.24
N SER A 180 3.79 -18.62 21.27
CA SER A 180 4.66 -18.13 22.31
C SER A 180 3.88 -18.00 23.63
N MET A 181 4.42 -18.65 24.66
CA MET A 181 3.88 -18.63 26.04
C MET A 181 4.82 -17.86 26.97
N SER A 182 5.34 -16.71 26.50
CA SER A 182 6.31 -15.88 27.21
C SER A 182 5.79 -14.47 27.53
N GLY A 183 4.51 -14.22 27.34
CA GLY A 183 3.88 -12.90 27.43
C GLY A 183 3.61 -12.43 28.86
N SER A 184 4.54 -12.62 29.79
CA SER A 184 4.46 -12.09 31.16
C SER A 184 5.68 -11.23 31.47
N PHE A 185 5.43 -10.04 31.97
CA PHE A 185 6.44 -9.12 32.46
C PHE A 185 6.02 -8.56 33.83
N GLU A 186 6.75 -8.91 34.87
CA GLU A 186 6.42 -8.60 36.27
C GLU A 186 4.98 -9.05 36.63
N LYS A 187 4.06 -8.09 36.81
CA LYS A 187 2.64 -8.33 37.12
C LYS A 187 1.71 -8.23 35.91
N LEU A 188 2.28 -7.95 34.73
CA LEU A 188 1.51 -7.81 33.49
C LEU A 188 1.54 -9.13 32.72
N ASP A 189 0.38 -9.63 32.38
CA ASP A 189 0.20 -10.74 31.45
C ASP A 189 -0.40 -10.21 30.14
N VAL A 190 0.12 -10.70 29.00
CA VAL A 190 -0.48 -10.40 27.71
C VAL A 190 -1.91 -10.98 27.67
N PRO A 191 -2.90 -10.26 27.08
CA PRO A 191 -4.21 -10.86 26.84
C PRO A 191 -4.10 -12.08 25.92
N PRO A 192 -4.96 -13.11 26.11
CA PRO A 192 -5.02 -14.27 25.23
C PRO A 192 -5.13 -13.84 23.77
N THR A 193 -4.24 -14.35 22.93
CA THR A 193 -4.16 -13.95 21.52
C THR A 193 -4.06 -15.19 20.62
N LEU A 194 -4.99 -15.34 19.67
CA LEU A 194 -4.87 -16.17 18.49
C LEU A 194 -5.34 -15.32 17.29
N VAL A 195 -4.39 -14.95 16.43
CA VAL A 195 -4.69 -14.32 15.16
C VAL A 195 -4.72 -15.38 14.07
N SER A 196 -5.80 -15.46 13.32
CA SER A 196 -5.90 -16.30 12.14
C SER A 196 -5.53 -15.51 10.90
N PHE A 197 -4.65 -16.06 10.08
CA PHE A 197 -4.40 -15.58 8.72
C PHE A 197 -4.92 -16.62 7.73
N ALA A 198 -5.71 -16.17 6.76
CA ALA A 198 -6.18 -16.99 5.64
C ALA A 198 -5.50 -16.51 4.36
N THR A 199 -4.95 -17.43 3.57
CA THR A 199 -4.30 -17.12 2.29
C THR A 199 -4.86 -18.02 1.19
N ALA A 200 -5.03 -17.47 -0.01
CA ALA A 200 -5.44 -18.22 -1.20
C ALA A 200 -4.83 -17.63 -2.47
N ILE A 201 -4.81 -18.45 -3.53
CA ILE A 201 -4.42 -18.03 -4.87
C ILE A 201 -5.68 -17.68 -5.67
N GLY A 202 -5.60 -16.62 -6.48
CA GLY A 202 -6.71 -16.14 -7.29
C GLY A 202 -6.25 -15.44 -8.57
N LYS A 203 -7.18 -14.70 -9.17
CA LYS A 203 -6.96 -13.90 -10.38
C LYS A 203 -7.15 -12.41 -10.09
N ALA A 204 -6.15 -11.59 -10.38
CA ALA A 204 -6.16 -10.15 -10.09
C ALA A 204 -7.36 -9.44 -10.73
N GLY A 205 -7.79 -9.85 -11.91
CA GLY A 205 -8.97 -9.31 -12.58
C GLY A 205 -10.29 -9.52 -11.82
N ARG A 206 -10.39 -10.60 -11.00
CA ARG A 206 -11.58 -10.96 -10.20
C ARG A 206 -11.60 -10.33 -8.81
N VAL A 207 -10.51 -9.71 -8.38
CA VAL A 207 -10.40 -9.11 -7.05
C VAL A 207 -11.40 -7.98 -6.89
N VAL A 208 -12.14 -7.98 -5.78
CA VAL A 208 -13.12 -6.95 -5.40
C VAL A 208 -12.57 -6.16 -4.22
N SER A 209 -12.70 -4.85 -4.24
CA SER A 209 -12.28 -3.96 -3.17
C SER A 209 -13.45 -3.50 -2.30
N THR A 210 -13.13 -2.84 -1.19
CA THR A 210 -14.10 -2.60 -0.11
C THR A 210 -14.91 -1.30 -0.28
N GLU A 211 -14.35 -0.25 -0.88
CA GLU A 211 -14.99 1.07 -0.97
C GLU A 211 -16.20 1.08 -1.92
N PHE A 212 -17.29 1.76 -1.55
CA PHE A 212 -18.42 2.03 -2.45
C PHE A 212 -17.93 2.71 -3.74
N LYS A 213 -18.52 2.31 -4.89
CA LYS A 213 -18.07 2.72 -6.23
C LYS A 213 -18.83 3.88 -6.79
N LYS A 214 -20.15 3.91 -6.63
CA LYS A 214 -21.02 4.95 -7.18
C LYS A 214 -22.24 5.18 -6.30
N PRO A 215 -22.87 6.36 -6.35
CA PRO A 215 -24.19 6.58 -5.78
C PRO A 215 -25.28 5.74 -6.48
N GLU A 216 -26.44 5.63 -5.83
CA GLU A 216 -27.63 4.95 -6.32
C GLU A 216 -27.40 3.45 -6.61
N SER A 217 -26.49 2.83 -5.87
CA SER A 217 -26.28 1.37 -5.93
C SER A 217 -27.04 0.68 -4.81
N THR A 218 -27.67 -0.43 -5.15
CA THR A 218 -28.31 -1.33 -4.18
C THR A 218 -27.24 -1.97 -3.28
N VAL A 219 -27.46 -1.95 -1.97
CA VAL A 219 -26.60 -2.59 -0.96
C VAL A 219 -27.34 -3.71 -0.28
N VAL A 220 -26.76 -4.90 -0.27
CA VAL A 220 -27.34 -6.11 0.30
C VAL A 220 -26.44 -6.76 1.35
N LEU A 221 -27.06 -7.52 2.26
CA LEU A 221 -26.38 -8.34 3.26
C LEU A 221 -26.54 -9.82 2.92
N ILE A 222 -25.43 -10.53 2.93
CA ILE A 222 -25.41 -11.99 2.93
C ILE A 222 -24.95 -12.41 4.32
N ARG A 223 -25.84 -13.01 5.12
CA ARG A 223 -25.53 -13.44 6.49
C ARG A 223 -25.82 -14.91 6.72
N PRO A 224 -24.98 -15.63 7.48
CA PRO A 224 -25.26 -17.01 7.89
C PRO A 224 -26.31 -17.04 9.02
N ILE A 225 -26.83 -18.22 9.29
CA ILE A 225 -27.58 -18.47 10.53
C ILE A 225 -26.59 -18.39 11.69
N LEU A 226 -26.88 -17.52 12.66
CA LEU A 226 -26.06 -17.32 13.85
C LEU A 226 -26.67 -18.04 15.05
N ASP A 227 -25.83 -18.65 15.88
CA ASP A 227 -26.22 -19.13 17.19
C ASP A 227 -26.66 -17.95 18.07
N PRO A 228 -27.86 -18.00 18.66
CA PRO A 228 -28.40 -16.84 19.37
C PRO A 228 -27.67 -16.50 20.67
N VAL A 229 -26.91 -17.45 21.23
CA VAL A 229 -26.18 -17.27 22.49
C VAL A 229 -24.75 -16.81 22.23
N THR A 230 -24.02 -17.53 21.40
CA THR A 230 -22.59 -17.26 21.15
C THR A 230 -22.33 -16.32 19.98
N GLY A 231 -23.31 -16.12 19.09
CA GLY A 231 -23.15 -15.40 17.83
C GLY A 231 -22.34 -16.17 16.77
N CYS A 232 -21.98 -17.44 17.06
CA CYS A 232 -21.21 -18.25 16.13
C CYS A 232 -22.03 -18.62 14.89
N PRO A 233 -21.46 -18.51 13.67
CA PRO A 233 -22.16 -18.92 12.47
C PRO A 233 -22.28 -20.44 12.37
N ASN A 234 -23.42 -20.90 11.86
CA ASN A 234 -23.60 -22.27 11.43
C ASN A 234 -22.79 -22.51 10.15
N PHE A 235 -21.88 -23.48 10.15
CA PHE A 235 -20.96 -23.71 9.04
C PHE A 235 -21.65 -24.16 7.74
N PHE A 236 -22.79 -24.84 7.81
CA PHE A 236 -23.53 -25.23 6.60
C PHE A 236 -24.05 -23.98 5.88
N SER A 237 -24.72 -23.07 6.60
CA SER A 237 -25.22 -21.82 6.02
C SER A 237 -24.08 -20.88 5.61
N LEU A 238 -22.97 -20.86 6.37
CA LEU A 238 -21.80 -20.05 6.08
C LEU A 238 -21.15 -20.46 4.75
N LYS A 239 -20.89 -21.75 4.56
CA LYS A 239 -20.33 -22.30 3.30
C LYS A 239 -21.25 -22.05 2.10
N ALA A 240 -22.55 -22.21 2.27
CA ALA A 240 -23.53 -21.92 1.23
C ALA A 240 -23.48 -20.43 0.81
N ASN A 241 -23.35 -19.53 1.79
CA ASN A 241 -23.23 -18.09 1.55
C ASN A 241 -21.90 -17.74 0.86
N TYR A 242 -20.78 -18.33 1.26
CA TYR A 242 -19.50 -18.11 0.60
C TYR A 242 -19.57 -18.49 -0.88
N LYS A 243 -20.07 -19.69 -1.20
CA LYS A 243 -20.26 -20.11 -2.60
C LYS A 243 -21.17 -19.19 -3.39
N LYS A 244 -22.24 -18.69 -2.77
CA LYS A 244 -23.13 -17.71 -3.39
C LYS A 244 -22.39 -16.41 -3.72
N VAL A 245 -21.61 -15.86 -2.77
CA VAL A 245 -20.85 -14.62 -2.98
C VAL A 245 -19.76 -14.83 -4.04
N GLU A 246 -19.04 -15.94 -3.99
CA GLU A 246 -18.04 -16.32 -4.99
C GLU A 246 -18.64 -16.34 -6.40
N GLN A 247 -19.79 -16.98 -6.58
CA GLN A 247 -20.48 -17.03 -7.86
C GLN A 247 -20.93 -15.64 -8.33
N MET A 248 -21.50 -14.83 -7.43
CA MET A 248 -21.92 -13.47 -7.75
C MET A 248 -20.74 -12.58 -8.20
N MET A 249 -19.57 -12.78 -7.59
CA MET A 249 -18.34 -12.07 -8.00
C MET A 249 -17.81 -12.58 -9.34
N GLU A 250 -17.84 -13.89 -9.59
CA GLU A 250 -17.49 -14.47 -10.89
C GLU A 250 -18.39 -13.97 -12.03
N ASP A 251 -19.68 -13.79 -11.74
CA ASP A 251 -20.67 -13.27 -12.68
C ASP A 251 -20.60 -11.73 -12.85
N GLY A 252 -19.69 -11.05 -12.14
CA GLY A 252 -19.50 -9.61 -12.20
C GLY A 252 -20.65 -8.80 -11.59
N MET A 253 -21.44 -9.40 -10.69
CA MET A 253 -22.61 -8.77 -10.07
C MET A 253 -22.25 -7.86 -8.88
N VAL A 254 -21.03 -7.96 -8.35
CA VAL A 254 -20.57 -7.27 -7.14
C VAL A 254 -19.58 -6.17 -7.50
N ALA A 255 -19.90 -4.92 -7.13
CA ALA A 255 -19.02 -3.77 -7.31
C ALA A 255 -18.03 -3.60 -6.15
N ALA A 256 -18.50 -3.76 -4.91
CA ALA A 256 -17.69 -3.68 -3.70
C ALA A 256 -18.20 -4.66 -2.63
N ALA A 257 -17.32 -5.08 -1.72
CA ALA A 257 -17.68 -5.99 -0.66
C ALA A 257 -16.92 -5.71 0.65
N SER A 258 -17.60 -5.86 1.79
CA SER A 258 -17.02 -5.74 3.12
C SER A 258 -17.49 -6.84 4.05
N SER A 259 -16.57 -7.44 4.80
CA SER A 259 -16.91 -8.34 5.90
C SER A 259 -17.48 -7.54 7.08
N VAL A 260 -18.39 -8.15 7.85
CA VAL A 260 -18.95 -7.56 9.06
C VAL A 260 -18.25 -8.15 10.28
N GLY A 261 -17.65 -7.29 11.11
CA GLY A 261 -16.84 -7.69 12.26
C GLY A 261 -17.21 -6.98 13.56
N TYR A 262 -16.20 -6.47 14.22
CA TYR A 262 -16.23 -5.90 15.58
C TYR A 262 -17.33 -4.86 15.82
N GLY A 263 -17.45 -3.84 14.96
CA GLY A 263 -18.43 -2.75 15.09
C GLY A 263 -19.74 -2.99 14.32
N GLY A 264 -19.97 -4.21 13.83
CA GLY A 264 -21.20 -4.58 13.13
C GLY A 264 -21.37 -3.93 11.77
N LEU A 265 -22.62 -3.85 11.32
CA LEU A 265 -22.98 -3.21 10.04
C LEU A 265 -22.61 -1.73 10.01
N ALA A 266 -22.75 -1.05 11.16
CA ALA A 266 -22.42 0.37 11.28
C ALA A 266 -20.96 0.66 10.91
N GLU A 267 -20.01 -0.17 11.38
CA GLU A 267 -18.60 -0.07 11.01
C GLU A 267 -18.37 -0.37 9.53
N ALA A 268 -18.92 -1.48 9.04
CA ALA A 268 -18.70 -1.91 7.65
C ALA A 268 -19.18 -0.85 6.66
N LEU A 269 -20.44 -0.41 6.78
CA LEU A 269 -21.04 0.59 5.90
C LEU A 269 -20.34 1.96 5.99
N PHE A 270 -19.99 2.40 7.20
CA PHE A 270 -19.22 3.63 7.40
C PHE A 270 -17.88 3.58 6.64
N LYS A 271 -17.10 2.51 6.85
CA LYS A 271 -15.79 2.35 6.19
C LYS A 271 -15.90 2.23 4.67
N MET A 272 -16.94 1.57 4.15
CA MET A 272 -17.19 1.48 2.71
C MET A 272 -17.40 2.87 2.08
N GLY A 273 -18.04 3.79 2.80
CA GLY A 273 -18.34 5.14 2.32
C GLY A 273 -17.15 6.10 2.26
N LEU A 274 -16.07 5.85 3.03
CA LEU A 274 -14.97 6.80 3.21
C LEU A 274 -14.16 7.09 1.94
N GLY A 275 -13.78 6.05 1.22
CA GLY A 275 -12.77 6.12 0.14
C GLY A 275 -13.18 6.99 -1.05
N ASN A 276 -14.45 6.94 -1.43
CA ASN A 276 -15.01 7.72 -2.53
C ASN A 276 -15.98 8.81 -2.07
N ARG A 277 -16.09 9.05 -0.75
CA ARG A 277 -17.03 10.01 -0.15
C ARG A 277 -18.48 9.77 -0.58
N ILE A 278 -18.89 8.52 -0.54
CA ILE A 278 -20.26 8.08 -0.89
C ILE A 278 -21.01 7.82 0.39
N GLY A 279 -22.21 8.37 0.50
CA GLY A 279 -23.10 8.16 1.63
C GLY A 279 -23.88 6.86 1.54
N PHE A 280 -24.67 6.59 2.57
CA PHE A 280 -25.52 5.42 2.65
C PHE A 280 -26.86 5.76 3.30
N LYS A 281 -27.94 5.23 2.73
CA LYS A 281 -29.29 5.34 3.28
C LYS A 281 -29.89 3.97 3.49
N MET A 282 -30.22 3.67 4.76
CA MET A 282 -30.88 2.42 5.14
C MET A 282 -32.32 2.41 4.66
N MET A 283 -32.74 1.31 4.04
CA MET A 283 -34.11 1.11 3.54
C MET A 283 -34.84 -0.02 4.28
N ASN A 284 -34.18 -0.69 5.19
CA ASN A 284 -34.76 -1.78 5.97
C ASN A 284 -35.00 -1.33 7.43
N ASN A 285 -35.80 -2.10 8.19
CA ASN A 285 -36.22 -1.78 9.55
C ASN A 285 -35.25 -2.31 10.62
N MET A 286 -33.94 -2.28 10.37
CA MET A 286 -32.96 -2.66 11.38
C MET A 286 -32.97 -1.68 12.56
N THR A 287 -32.87 -2.24 13.75
CA THR A 287 -32.78 -1.45 14.98
C THR A 287 -31.36 -0.95 15.23
N THR A 288 -31.22 0.09 16.05
CA THR A 288 -29.89 0.54 16.50
C THR A 288 -29.07 -0.60 17.09
N HIS A 289 -29.67 -1.54 17.80
CA HIS A 289 -28.96 -2.72 18.35
C HIS A 289 -28.39 -3.61 17.22
N ASP A 290 -29.19 -3.88 16.19
CA ASP A 290 -28.76 -4.74 15.07
C ASP A 290 -27.58 -4.14 14.28
N MET A 291 -27.54 -2.80 14.18
CA MET A 291 -26.48 -2.08 13.47
C MET A 291 -25.11 -2.25 14.11
N PHE A 292 -25.05 -2.34 15.43
CA PHE A 292 -23.80 -2.43 16.19
C PHE A 292 -23.43 -3.85 16.65
N LYS A 293 -24.28 -4.84 16.35
CA LYS A 293 -24.04 -6.23 16.73
C LYS A 293 -23.00 -6.86 15.82
N PRO A 294 -21.93 -7.48 16.34
CA PRO A 294 -21.01 -8.27 15.53
C PRO A 294 -21.75 -9.41 14.82
N MET A 295 -21.51 -9.57 13.52
CA MET A 295 -22.11 -10.61 12.67
C MET A 295 -21.03 -11.31 11.84
N TYR A 296 -20.07 -11.95 12.52
CA TYR A 296 -18.98 -12.65 11.85
C TYR A 296 -19.49 -13.68 10.83
N GLY A 297 -18.85 -13.73 9.68
CA GLY A 297 -19.30 -14.58 8.56
C GLY A 297 -20.26 -13.87 7.61
N SER A 298 -20.73 -12.67 7.95
CA SER A 298 -21.60 -11.85 7.09
C SER A 298 -20.79 -10.96 6.17
N ILE A 299 -21.33 -10.70 4.97
CA ILE A 299 -20.72 -9.84 3.94
C ILE A 299 -21.74 -8.83 3.44
N VAL A 300 -21.37 -7.55 3.44
CA VAL A 300 -22.10 -6.45 2.79
C VAL A 300 -21.60 -6.36 1.35
N LEU A 301 -22.51 -6.30 0.39
CA LEU A 301 -22.22 -6.17 -1.04
C LEU A 301 -22.87 -4.93 -1.62
N GLU A 302 -22.10 -4.14 -2.37
CA GLU A 302 -22.62 -3.16 -3.33
C GLU A 302 -22.86 -3.88 -4.67
N MET A 303 -24.07 -3.79 -5.18
CA MET A 303 -24.48 -4.50 -6.40
C MET A 303 -24.24 -3.66 -7.65
N VAL A 304 -23.85 -4.30 -8.74
CA VAL A 304 -23.72 -3.65 -10.06
C VAL A 304 -25.10 -3.33 -10.66
N SER A 305 -26.11 -4.13 -10.33
CA SER A 305 -27.50 -4.00 -10.78
C SER A 305 -28.46 -4.37 -9.64
N ASP A 306 -29.75 -4.01 -9.79
CA ASP A 306 -30.79 -4.23 -8.78
C ASP A 306 -31.29 -5.69 -8.68
N ALA A 307 -30.45 -6.66 -9.01
CA ALA A 307 -30.82 -8.07 -8.90
C ALA A 307 -30.98 -8.47 -7.41
N PRO A 308 -32.07 -9.18 -7.04
CA PRO A 308 -32.31 -9.61 -5.67
C PRO A 308 -31.34 -10.73 -5.28
N ALA A 309 -30.25 -10.34 -4.61
CA ALA A 309 -29.16 -11.27 -4.31
C ALA A 309 -28.98 -11.57 -2.82
N GLY A 310 -29.61 -10.83 -1.93
CA GLY A 310 -29.47 -10.95 -0.48
C GLY A 310 -30.56 -10.21 0.28
N GLU A 311 -30.35 -9.99 1.56
CA GLU A 311 -31.20 -9.12 2.38
C GLU A 311 -30.93 -7.66 2.00
N LEU A 312 -31.92 -6.93 1.49
CA LEU A 312 -31.77 -5.53 1.14
C LEU A 312 -31.45 -4.72 2.41
N LEU A 313 -30.33 -4.01 2.41
CA LEU A 313 -29.99 -3.04 3.44
C LEU A 313 -30.43 -1.63 3.07
N GLY A 314 -30.15 -1.19 1.85
CA GLY A 314 -30.43 0.16 1.41
C GLY A 314 -29.72 0.50 0.11
N GLU A 315 -29.44 1.79 -0.06
CA GLU A 315 -28.80 2.34 -1.25
C GLU A 315 -27.66 3.31 -0.89
N THR A 316 -26.67 3.40 -1.77
CA THR A 316 -25.63 4.42 -1.69
C THR A 316 -26.16 5.78 -2.15
N THR A 317 -25.63 6.88 -1.61
CA THR A 317 -26.08 8.24 -1.92
C THR A 317 -24.93 9.15 -2.35
N ALA A 318 -25.23 10.15 -3.20
CA ALA A 318 -24.26 11.17 -3.58
C ALA A 318 -23.96 12.13 -2.42
N ASP A 319 -24.97 12.38 -1.57
CA ASP A 319 -24.77 13.13 -0.32
C ASP A 319 -23.89 12.33 0.62
N TYR A 320 -22.82 12.93 1.13
CA TYR A 320 -21.91 12.27 2.06
C TYR A 320 -22.51 12.20 3.47
N THR A 321 -23.59 11.43 3.60
CA THR A 321 -24.36 11.26 4.85
C THR A 321 -24.62 9.79 5.13
N PHE A 322 -24.85 9.46 6.41
CA PHE A 322 -25.24 8.14 6.85
C PHE A 322 -26.68 8.22 7.43
N GLU A 323 -27.66 7.69 6.72
CA GLU A 323 -29.06 7.72 7.12
C GLU A 323 -29.51 6.35 7.65
N CYS A 324 -29.80 6.25 8.93
CA CYS A 324 -30.23 5.01 9.58
C CYS A 324 -30.98 5.29 10.89
N CYS A 325 -31.95 4.43 11.22
CA CYS A 325 -32.66 4.45 12.49
C CYS A 325 -33.34 5.79 12.82
N GLY A 326 -33.71 6.54 11.79
CA GLY A 326 -34.32 7.87 11.93
C GLY A 326 -33.35 9.04 12.04
N ASP A 327 -32.05 8.78 12.14
CA ASP A 327 -30.98 9.79 12.18
C ASP A 327 -30.34 9.95 10.78
N LYS A 328 -29.95 11.19 10.44
CA LYS A 328 -29.13 11.52 9.28
C LYS A 328 -27.82 12.16 9.77
N LEU A 329 -26.73 11.44 9.65
CA LEU A 329 -25.42 11.83 10.17
C LEU A 329 -24.53 12.37 9.07
N ASP A 330 -23.77 13.43 9.37
CA ASP A 330 -22.71 13.94 8.49
C ASP A 330 -21.48 13.00 8.56
N MET A 331 -21.19 12.35 7.46
CA MET A 331 -20.03 11.45 7.31
C MET A 331 -18.70 12.20 7.44
N ALA A 332 -18.65 13.50 7.11
CA ALA A 332 -17.42 14.27 7.27
C ALA A 332 -17.06 14.47 8.76
N GLN A 333 -18.06 14.67 9.62
CA GLN A 333 -17.84 14.74 11.08
C GLN A 333 -17.39 13.38 11.64
N LEU A 334 -18.02 12.29 11.22
CA LEU A 334 -17.63 10.94 11.64
C LEU A 334 -16.22 10.58 11.15
N GLN A 335 -15.88 10.94 9.91
CA GLN A 335 -14.54 10.78 9.35
C GLN A 335 -13.50 11.54 10.19
N GLU A 336 -13.76 12.78 10.57
CA GLU A 336 -12.83 13.56 11.40
C GLU A 336 -12.56 12.89 12.76
N ILE A 337 -13.58 12.37 13.42
CA ILE A 337 -13.40 11.60 14.67
C ILE A 337 -12.54 10.34 14.41
N TRP A 338 -12.84 9.63 13.33
CA TRP A 338 -12.16 8.39 12.94
C TRP A 338 -10.67 8.61 12.62
N GLU A 339 -10.35 9.67 11.90
CA GLU A 339 -8.95 10.01 11.52
C GLU A 339 -8.17 10.60 12.72
N SER A 340 -8.80 11.42 13.56
CA SER A 340 -8.13 12.18 14.63
C SER A 340 -7.61 11.31 15.78
N LYS A 341 -8.16 10.11 15.99
CA LYS A 341 -7.85 9.30 17.18
C LYS A 341 -6.37 8.93 17.32
N LEU A 342 -5.72 8.53 16.24
CA LEU A 342 -4.31 8.16 16.23
C LEU A 342 -3.39 9.24 15.60
N GLU A 343 -3.93 10.35 15.15
CA GLU A 343 -3.16 11.45 14.56
C GLU A 343 -2.02 11.96 15.49
N PRO A 344 -2.20 12.07 16.83
CA PRO A 344 -1.10 12.49 17.72
C PRO A 344 0.07 11.51 17.78
N VAL A 345 -0.15 10.22 17.46
CA VAL A 345 0.87 9.15 17.50
C VAL A 345 1.41 8.82 16.12
N TYR A 346 0.52 8.80 15.13
CA TYR A 346 0.82 8.46 13.74
C TYR A 346 0.29 9.56 12.80
N PRO A 347 0.85 10.76 12.85
CA PRO A 347 0.38 11.88 12.04
C PRO A 347 0.55 11.59 10.54
N TYR A 348 -0.44 12.02 9.75
CA TYR A 348 -0.39 12.00 8.29
C TYR A 348 -1.17 13.14 7.64
N ARG A 349 -1.72 14.05 8.46
CA ARG A 349 -2.53 15.19 8.03
C ARG A 349 -1.91 16.47 8.54
N LYS A 350 -1.56 17.36 7.61
CA LYS A 350 -1.14 18.73 7.92
C LYS A 350 -1.48 19.59 6.72
N ALA A 351 -2.39 20.54 6.91
CA ALA A 351 -2.72 21.51 5.88
C ALA A 351 -1.50 22.34 5.50
N GLY A 352 -1.35 22.61 4.21
CA GLY A 352 -0.33 23.48 3.66
C GLY A 352 -0.95 24.56 2.77
N PRO A 353 -0.20 25.62 2.43
CA PRO A 353 -0.68 26.67 1.55
C PRO A 353 -0.95 26.15 0.13
N ALA A 354 -1.83 26.83 -0.58
CA ALA A 354 -1.99 26.66 -2.02
C ALA A 354 -0.71 27.14 -2.75
N VAL A 355 -0.41 26.50 -3.87
CA VAL A 355 0.74 26.80 -4.72
C VAL A 355 0.28 26.98 -6.15
N GLU A 356 0.96 27.87 -6.89
CA GLU A 356 0.61 28.12 -8.28
C GLU A 356 1.01 26.96 -9.21
N LYS A 357 0.23 26.79 -10.28
CA LYS A 357 0.56 25.87 -11.37
C LYS A 357 1.75 26.40 -12.15
N ILE A 358 2.83 25.63 -12.19
CA ILE A 358 3.98 25.92 -13.03
C ILE A 358 3.74 25.26 -14.40
N ASN A 359 3.86 26.05 -15.48
CA ASN A 359 3.79 25.56 -16.85
C ASN A 359 5.07 25.99 -17.56
N GLY A 360 5.95 25.05 -17.78
CA GLY A 360 7.24 25.30 -18.44
C GLY A 360 7.15 25.20 -19.97
N SER A 361 8.03 25.93 -20.63
CA SER A 361 8.15 25.97 -22.10
C SER A 361 9.53 25.53 -22.59
N LEU A 362 10.19 24.61 -21.88
CA LEU A 362 11.46 24.02 -22.33
C LEU A 362 11.28 23.36 -23.69
N THR A 363 12.20 23.59 -24.61
CA THR A 363 12.23 22.91 -25.91
C THR A 363 13.00 21.60 -25.77
N ALA A 364 12.37 20.50 -26.12
CA ALA A 364 13.01 19.19 -26.11
C ALA A 364 14.21 19.15 -27.09
N PRO A 365 15.31 18.47 -26.73
CA PRO A 365 16.44 18.29 -27.64
C PRO A 365 16.01 17.47 -28.86
N ALA A 366 16.65 17.74 -30.00
CA ALA A 366 16.43 16.95 -31.19
C ALA A 366 16.87 15.49 -30.98
N ALA A 367 16.14 14.57 -31.59
CA ALA A 367 16.51 13.15 -31.59
C ALA A 367 17.90 12.94 -32.26
N PRO A 368 18.66 11.93 -31.83
CA PRO A 368 19.95 11.58 -32.47
C PRO A 368 19.78 11.33 -33.95
N LYS A 369 20.79 11.73 -34.75
CA LYS A 369 20.79 11.50 -36.22
C LYS A 369 20.87 10.02 -36.62
N ILE A 370 21.42 9.20 -35.72
CA ILE A 370 21.54 7.76 -35.92
C ILE A 370 20.57 7.09 -34.95
N GLY A 371 19.51 6.51 -35.48
CA GLY A 371 18.54 5.78 -34.69
C GLY A 371 19.03 4.41 -34.25
N VAL A 372 18.52 3.94 -33.15
CA VAL A 372 18.78 2.61 -32.57
C VAL A 372 17.46 1.89 -32.38
N ALA A 373 17.29 0.76 -33.08
CA ALA A 373 16.01 0.02 -33.03
C ALA A 373 15.65 -0.49 -31.62
N LYS A 374 16.67 -0.87 -30.86
CA LYS A 374 16.53 -1.36 -29.49
C LYS A 374 17.60 -0.70 -28.60
N PRO A 375 17.32 0.48 -28.02
CA PRO A 375 18.30 1.18 -27.20
C PRO A 375 18.73 0.36 -25.99
N LYS A 376 20.03 0.31 -25.73
CA LYS A 376 20.57 -0.29 -24.50
C LYS A 376 20.42 0.65 -23.30
N VAL A 377 19.99 0.08 -22.18
CA VAL A 377 19.83 0.78 -20.91
C VAL A 377 20.70 0.10 -19.87
N ILE A 378 21.67 0.82 -19.33
CA ILE A 378 22.46 0.33 -18.20
C ILE A 378 21.82 0.74 -16.88
N ILE A 379 21.60 -0.24 -16.00
CA ILE A 379 21.01 -0.08 -14.67
C ILE A 379 22.03 -0.51 -13.62
N PRO A 380 22.89 0.41 -13.10
CA PRO A 380 23.83 0.07 -12.04
C PRO A 380 23.10 -0.13 -10.72
N VAL A 381 23.40 -1.25 -10.06
CA VAL A 381 22.79 -1.69 -8.81
C VAL A 381 23.81 -1.61 -7.69
N PHE A 382 23.56 -0.73 -6.74
CA PHE A 382 24.40 -0.51 -5.56
C PHE A 382 23.86 -1.28 -4.36
N PRO A 383 24.68 -1.59 -3.34
CA PRO A 383 24.16 -2.18 -2.10
C PRO A 383 23.00 -1.35 -1.53
N GLY A 384 21.82 -1.97 -1.38
CA GLY A 384 20.58 -1.32 -0.93
C GLY A 384 19.64 -0.85 -2.05
N THR A 385 20.01 -0.94 -3.33
CA THR A 385 19.08 -0.77 -4.45
C THR A 385 18.05 -1.91 -4.43
N ASN A 386 16.78 -1.61 -4.73
CA ASN A 386 15.70 -2.60 -4.70
C ASN A 386 14.62 -2.45 -5.80
N CYS A 387 14.80 -1.51 -6.74
CA CYS A 387 13.86 -1.26 -7.84
C CYS A 387 14.43 -1.62 -9.22
N GLU A 388 15.54 -2.34 -9.27
CA GLU A 388 16.23 -2.68 -10.50
C GLU A 388 15.40 -3.59 -11.43
N TYR A 389 14.68 -4.56 -10.86
CA TYR A 389 13.84 -5.47 -11.64
C TYR A 389 12.61 -4.76 -12.21
N ASP A 390 11.90 -3.97 -11.38
CA ASP A 390 10.74 -3.19 -11.81
C ASP A 390 11.13 -2.23 -12.93
N THR A 391 12.30 -1.59 -12.79
CA THR A 391 12.88 -0.67 -13.77
C THR A 391 13.26 -1.38 -15.06
N ALA A 392 13.93 -2.53 -14.98
CA ALA A 392 14.30 -3.33 -16.14
C ALA A 392 13.05 -3.80 -16.92
N HIS A 393 12.02 -4.26 -16.22
CA HIS A 393 10.74 -4.64 -16.82
C HIS A 393 10.06 -3.46 -17.53
N ALA A 394 10.07 -2.26 -16.91
CA ALA A 394 9.49 -1.07 -17.53
C ALA A 394 10.20 -0.70 -18.85
N PHE A 395 11.54 -0.71 -18.88
CA PHE A 395 12.30 -0.47 -20.10
C PHE A 395 12.12 -1.56 -21.16
N ALA A 396 12.06 -2.84 -20.74
CA ALA A 396 11.81 -3.94 -21.67
C ALA A 396 10.42 -3.81 -22.32
N ARG A 397 9.39 -3.45 -21.57
CA ARG A 397 8.03 -3.16 -22.09
C ARG A 397 8.04 -2.00 -23.09
N ALA A 398 8.84 -0.97 -22.84
CA ALA A 398 9.02 0.16 -23.75
C ALA A 398 9.83 -0.20 -25.02
N GLY A 399 10.38 -1.40 -25.09
CA GLY A 399 11.13 -1.92 -26.25
C GLY A 399 12.61 -1.61 -26.22
N ALA A 400 13.19 -1.36 -25.05
CA ALA A 400 14.64 -1.23 -24.86
C ALA A 400 15.30 -2.58 -24.50
N ASP A 401 16.63 -2.57 -24.38
CA ASP A 401 17.47 -3.67 -23.94
C ASP A 401 18.13 -3.33 -22.59
N PRO A 402 17.45 -3.59 -21.46
CA PRO A 402 17.97 -3.26 -20.15
C PRO A 402 19.01 -4.28 -19.69
N GLU A 403 20.13 -3.79 -19.17
CA GLU A 403 21.20 -4.56 -18.55
C GLU A 403 21.37 -4.13 -17.10
N VAL A 404 21.26 -5.08 -16.17
CA VAL A 404 21.46 -4.85 -14.72
C VAL A 404 22.93 -5.15 -14.39
N LEU A 405 23.66 -4.14 -13.90
CA LEU A 405 25.07 -4.24 -13.50
C LEU A 405 25.22 -4.12 -11.98
N VAL A 406 25.57 -5.20 -11.32
CA VAL A 406 25.78 -5.19 -9.85
C VAL A 406 27.16 -4.58 -9.53
N ILE A 407 27.14 -3.50 -8.76
CA ILE A 407 28.34 -2.83 -8.24
C ILE A 407 28.81 -3.54 -6.97
N ARG A 408 29.96 -4.20 -7.06
CA ARG A 408 30.57 -4.92 -5.95
C ARG A 408 31.50 -3.98 -5.17
N ASN A 409 31.46 -4.08 -3.84
CA ASN A 409 32.23 -3.20 -2.93
C ASN A 409 32.86 -3.94 -1.75
N LEU A 410 33.00 -5.27 -1.82
CA LEU A 410 33.58 -6.05 -0.73
C LEU A 410 35.08 -5.81 -0.55
N THR A 411 35.78 -5.55 -1.66
CA THR A 411 37.21 -5.24 -1.67
C THR A 411 37.52 -4.02 -2.54
N PRO A 412 38.65 -3.33 -2.37
CA PRO A 412 39.09 -2.27 -3.28
C PRO A 412 39.20 -2.72 -4.74
N ALA A 413 39.60 -3.97 -4.97
CA ALA A 413 39.68 -4.57 -6.31
C ALA A 413 38.27 -4.72 -6.94
N ASP A 414 37.26 -5.10 -6.16
CA ASP A 414 35.88 -5.17 -6.62
C ASP A 414 35.35 -3.80 -7.05
N VAL A 415 35.67 -2.74 -6.28
CA VAL A 415 35.28 -1.36 -6.62
C VAL A 415 35.92 -0.94 -7.93
N THR A 416 37.23 -1.20 -8.11
CA THR A 416 37.94 -0.88 -9.35
C THR A 416 37.34 -1.62 -10.55
N ALA A 417 37.15 -2.93 -10.43
CA ALA A 417 36.55 -3.76 -11.47
C ALA A 417 35.11 -3.31 -11.81
N SER A 418 34.34 -2.92 -10.80
CA SER A 418 32.97 -2.39 -11.02
C SER A 418 32.98 -1.03 -11.71
N CYS A 419 33.96 -0.14 -11.42
CA CYS A 419 34.14 1.11 -12.14
C CYS A 419 34.47 0.87 -13.61
N GLU A 420 35.42 -0.02 -13.92
CA GLU A 420 35.79 -0.36 -15.29
C GLU A 420 34.60 -0.97 -16.05
N ALA A 421 33.85 -1.88 -15.42
CA ALA A 421 32.67 -2.49 -16.00
C ALA A 421 31.57 -1.43 -16.28
N LEU A 422 31.33 -0.51 -15.36
CA LEU A 422 30.35 0.57 -15.53
C LEU A 422 30.75 1.52 -16.66
N VAL A 423 32.01 1.95 -16.75
CA VAL A 423 32.52 2.78 -17.85
C VAL A 423 32.29 2.11 -19.20
N LYS A 424 32.62 0.83 -19.31
CA LYS A 424 32.37 0.05 -20.53
C LYS A 424 30.89 0.02 -20.88
N ALA A 425 30.04 -0.31 -19.89
CA ALA A 425 28.60 -0.40 -20.07
C ALA A 425 27.97 0.94 -20.47
N ILE A 426 28.37 2.06 -19.87
CA ILE A 426 27.92 3.42 -20.26
C ILE A 426 28.31 3.72 -21.70
N ASN A 427 29.55 3.39 -22.11
CA ASN A 427 30.04 3.64 -23.49
C ASN A 427 29.29 2.83 -24.55
N GLU A 428 28.70 1.70 -24.18
CA GLU A 428 27.90 0.83 -25.06
C GLU A 428 26.39 1.13 -25.01
N SER A 429 25.93 1.96 -24.06
CA SER A 429 24.51 2.23 -23.82
C SER A 429 24.08 3.60 -24.34
N GLN A 430 22.78 3.75 -24.60
CA GLN A 430 22.11 5.01 -24.93
C GLN A 430 21.50 5.68 -23.70
N ILE A 431 21.17 4.89 -22.68
CA ILE A 431 20.48 5.34 -21.49
C ILE A 431 21.22 4.83 -20.24
N VAL A 432 21.39 5.71 -19.26
CA VAL A 432 21.78 5.35 -17.90
C VAL A 432 20.58 5.56 -16.98
N MET A 433 20.16 4.50 -16.28
CA MET A 433 19.06 4.55 -15.35
C MET A 433 19.53 4.29 -13.92
N LEU A 434 19.31 5.24 -13.03
CA LEU A 434 19.55 5.10 -11.59
C LEU A 434 18.22 4.73 -10.90
N PRO A 435 18.06 3.46 -10.46
CA PRO A 435 16.81 3.01 -9.87
C PRO A 435 16.64 3.48 -8.42
N GLY A 436 15.43 3.27 -7.90
CA GLY A 436 15.11 3.50 -6.50
C GLY A 436 15.73 2.48 -5.56
N GLY A 437 15.70 2.78 -4.29
CA GLY A 437 16.20 1.96 -3.20
C GLY A 437 16.77 2.80 -2.06
N PHE A 438 17.64 2.18 -1.25
CA PHE A 438 18.27 2.76 -0.07
C PHE A 438 19.77 2.49 -0.11
N SER A 439 20.45 3.02 -1.12
CA SER A 439 21.87 2.75 -1.37
C SER A 439 22.76 3.18 -0.20
N GLY A 440 23.51 2.23 0.34
CA GLY A 440 24.37 2.42 1.51
C GLY A 440 23.61 2.48 2.84
N GLY A 441 22.30 2.16 2.87
CA GLY A 441 21.38 2.38 3.97
C GLY A 441 20.93 3.84 4.04
N ASP A 442 19.85 4.14 4.78
CA ASP A 442 19.43 5.51 5.10
C ASP A 442 20.39 6.09 6.15
N GLU A 443 21.54 6.52 5.70
CA GLU A 443 22.55 7.10 6.59
C GLU A 443 22.12 8.48 7.11
N PRO A 444 22.52 8.88 8.34
CA PRO A 444 22.06 10.12 8.99
C PRO A 444 22.27 11.41 8.18
N ASP A 445 23.15 11.40 7.20
CA ASP A 445 23.51 12.58 6.41
C ASP A 445 23.02 12.54 4.95
N GLY A 446 22.02 11.73 4.66
CA GLY A 446 21.34 11.71 3.36
C GLY A 446 21.67 10.53 2.46
N SER A 447 20.65 10.11 1.75
CA SER A 447 20.68 8.96 0.82
C SER A 447 21.55 9.22 -0.41
N ALA A 448 21.89 8.13 -1.13
CA ALA A 448 22.63 8.12 -2.40
C ALA A 448 24.08 8.63 -2.35
N LYS A 449 24.72 8.72 -1.19
CA LYS A 449 26.13 9.14 -1.08
C LYS A 449 27.07 8.19 -1.80
N PHE A 450 26.85 6.89 -1.64
CA PHE A 450 27.70 5.89 -2.29
C PHE A 450 27.60 5.96 -3.81
N ILE A 451 26.39 6.10 -4.35
CA ILE A 451 26.19 6.33 -5.80
C ILE A 451 26.92 7.61 -6.25
N ALA A 452 26.68 8.71 -5.55
CA ALA A 452 27.31 10.00 -5.90
C ALA A 452 28.84 9.95 -5.82
N SER A 453 29.41 9.30 -4.80
CA SER A 453 30.85 9.09 -4.69
C SER A 453 31.42 8.25 -5.84
N PHE A 454 30.72 7.17 -6.20
CA PHE A 454 31.11 6.27 -7.27
C PHE A 454 31.09 6.98 -8.65
N PHE A 455 30.05 7.74 -8.94
CA PHE A 455 29.92 8.53 -10.19
C PHE A 455 30.93 9.68 -10.30
N ARG A 456 31.50 10.14 -9.18
CA ARG A 456 32.58 11.14 -9.17
C ARG A 456 33.97 10.54 -9.46
N ASN A 457 34.08 9.22 -9.65
CA ASN A 457 35.29 8.65 -10.21
C ASN A 457 35.57 9.29 -11.59
N PRO A 458 36.79 9.78 -11.87
CA PRO A 458 37.08 10.51 -13.10
C PRO A 458 36.68 9.76 -14.38
N ALA A 459 36.95 8.45 -14.45
CA ALA A 459 36.60 7.64 -15.63
C ALA A 459 35.07 7.51 -15.82
N VAL A 460 34.33 7.34 -14.74
CA VAL A 460 32.86 7.28 -14.79
C VAL A 460 32.28 8.65 -15.15
N THR A 461 32.81 9.74 -14.55
CA THR A 461 32.42 11.12 -14.88
C THR A 461 32.59 11.41 -16.37
N GLU A 462 33.74 11.07 -16.95
CA GLU A 462 34.01 11.30 -18.38
C GLU A 462 33.09 10.44 -19.29
N ALA A 463 32.81 9.20 -18.91
CA ALA A 463 31.87 8.36 -19.66
C ALA A 463 30.44 8.95 -19.65
N VAL A 464 29.99 9.50 -18.52
CA VAL A 464 28.68 10.19 -18.41
C VAL A 464 28.67 11.47 -19.24
N ARG A 465 29.74 12.27 -19.21
CA ARG A 465 29.86 13.47 -20.05
C ARG A 465 29.83 13.14 -21.54
N ASP A 466 30.58 12.13 -21.95
CA ASP A 466 30.55 11.65 -23.33
C ASP A 466 29.16 11.21 -23.77
N LEU A 467 28.47 10.45 -22.92
CA LEU A 467 27.08 10.04 -23.15
C LEU A 467 26.17 11.24 -23.41
N LEU A 468 26.18 12.24 -22.52
CA LEU A 468 25.24 13.36 -22.56
C LEU A 468 25.62 14.43 -23.61
N GLN A 469 26.92 14.75 -23.77
CA GLN A 469 27.38 15.88 -24.57
C GLN A 469 27.74 15.51 -26.03
N HIS A 470 28.14 14.26 -26.27
CA HIS A 470 28.64 13.84 -27.59
C HIS A 470 27.80 12.75 -28.26
N ARG A 471 27.11 11.92 -27.48
CA ARG A 471 26.33 10.80 -28.01
C ARG A 471 24.80 10.98 -27.89
N ASP A 472 24.33 12.19 -27.51
CA ASP A 472 22.91 12.51 -27.33
C ASP A 472 22.17 11.55 -26.41
N GLY A 473 22.88 10.95 -25.44
CA GLY A 473 22.32 9.97 -24.50
C GLY A 473 21.38 10.58 -23.46
N LEU A 474 20.66 9.72 -22.76
CA LEU A 474 19.70 10.12 -21.73
C LEU A 474 20.05 9.53 -20.37
N MET A 475 19.64 10.23 -19.29
CA MET A 475 19.67 9.71 -17.93
C MET A 475 18.32 9.87 -17.24
N LEU A 476 17.92 8.84 -16.49
CA LEU A 476 16.74 8.88 -15.63
C LEU A 476 17.14 8.47 -14.21
N GLY A 477 16.62 9.19 -13.21
CA GLY A 477 16.77 8.80 -11.81
C GLY A 477 15.42 8.83 -11.09
N ILE A 478 15.06 7.70 -10.48
CA ILE A 478 13.81 7.60 -9.71
C ILE A 478 14.14 7.41 -8.24
N CYS A 479 13.47 8.17 -7.35
CA CYS A 479 13.58 8.09 -5.89
C CYS A 479 15.07 8.21 -5.44
N ASN A 480 15.72 7.14 -5.01
CA ASN A 480 17.15 7.12 -4.67
C ASN A 480 18.05 7.51 -5.85
N GLY A 481 17.67 7.16 -7.07
CA GLY A 481 18.35 7.62 -8.28
C GLY A 481 18.23 9.12 -8.49
N PHE A 482 17.08 9.72 -8.20
CA PHE A 482 16.93 11.19 -8.26
C PHE A 482 17.76 11.90 -7.18
N GLN A 483 17.82 11.35 -5.96
CA GLN A 483 18.71 11.84 -4.91
C GLN A 483 20.17 11.85 -5.38
N ALA A 484 20.61 10.81 -6.10
CA ALA A 484 21.95 10.75 -6.69
C ALA A 484 22.14 11.83 -7.78
N LEU A 485 21.19 11.98 -8.71
CA LEU A 485 21.28 12.98 -9.78
C LEU A 485 21.35 14.42 -9.23
N ILE A 486 20.62 14.73 -8.17
CA ILE A 486 20.70 16.03 -7.47
C ILE A 486 22.07 16.22 -6.84
N LYS A 487 22.56 15.23 -6.08
CA LYS A 487 23.89 15.31 -5.42
C LYS A 487 25.05 15.38 -6.41
N LEU A 488 24.88 14.90 -7.62
CA LEU A 488 25.87 14.99 -8.71
C LEU A 488 25.79 16.33 -9.45
N GLY A 489 24.67 17.07 -9.36
CA GLY A 489 24.40 18.28 -10.14
C GLY A 489 23.75 17.99 -11.50
N LEU A 490 23.58 16.74 -11.86
CA LEU A 490 23.09 16.31 -13.18
C LEU A 490 21.65 16.77 -13.44
N ALA A 491 20.74 16.60 -12.47
CA ALA A 491 19.35 16.98 -12.66
C ALA A 491 19.12 18.50 -12.77
N ALA A 492 19.91 19.30 -12.06
CA ALA A 492 19.73 20.75 -12.07
C ALA A 492 20.57 21.45 -13.15
N TYR A 493 21.74 20.91 -13.48
CA TYR A 493 22.75 21.60 -14.31
C TYR A 493 23.22 20.82 -15.55
N GLY A 494 22.89 19.55 -15.66
CA GLY A 494 23.26 18.71 -16.80
C GLY A 494 24.72 18.21 -16.79
N ASP A 495 25.46 18.43 -15.70
CA ASP A 495 26.86 17.98 -15.57
C ASP A 495 27.18 17.54 -14.14
N ILE A 496 28.17 16.66 -14.00
CA ILE A 496 28.72 16.25 -12.70
C ILE A 496 29.64 17.35 -12.19
N ARG A 497 29.24 17.99 -11.09
CA ARG A 497 29.97 19.10 -10.48
C ARG A 497 29.95 19.03 -8.95
N PRO A 498 30.88 19.72 -8.26
CA PRO A 498 30.77 19.94 -6.82
C PRO A 498 29.48 20.67 -6.45
N ILE A 499 28.83 20.23 -5.38
CA ILE A 499 27.60 20.81 -4.85
C ILE A 499 27.94 21.71 -3.66
N THR A 500 27.27 22.85 -3.56
CA THR A 500 27.40 23.87 -2.52
C THR A 500 26.12 24.02 -1.71
N ALA A 501 26.15 24.78 -0.64
CA ALA A 501 24.95 25.08 0.16
C ALA A 501 23.88 25.90 -0.61
N CYS A 502 24.24 26.50 -1.78
CA CYS A 502 23.33 27.25 -2.63
C CYS A 502 22.67 26.39 -3.73
N ASP A 503 22.98 25.10 -3.81
CA ASP A 503 22.42 24.20 -4.81
C ASP A 503 21.15 23.50 -4.30
N PRO A 504 20.26 23.03 -5.20
CA PRO A 504 19.08 22.27 -4.79
C PRO A 504 19.48 20.95 -4.14
N THR A 505 18.67 20.48 -3.21
CA THR A 505 18.87 19.18 -2.55
C THR A 505 17.55 18.46 -2.31
N LEU A 506 17.65 17.15 -2.12
CA LEU A 506 16.59 16.33 -1.56
C LEU A 506 16.97 15.98 -0.11
N THR A 507 16.05 16.20 0.81
CA THR A 507 16.26 16.04 2.24
C THR A 507 15.10 15.32 2.91
N PHE A 508 15.15 15.17 4.24
CA PHE A 508 14.14 14.48 5.03
C PHE A 508 12.73 15.05 4.78
N ASN A 509 11.76 14.13 4.68
CA ASN A 509 10.35 14.49 4.67
C ASN A 509 10.00 15.35 5.89
N THR A 510 9.11 16.34 5.71
CA THR A 510 8.68 17.22 6.82
C THR A 510 8.01 16.45 7.95
N ILE A 511 7.45 15.29 7.68
CA ILE A 511 6.86 14.39 8.68
C ILE A 511 7.92 13.65 9.52
N GLY A 512 9.19 13.68 9.12
CA GLY A 512 10.30 13.05 9.86
C GLY A 512 10.32 11.52 9.82
N ARG A 513 9.69 10.90 8.85
CA ARG A 513 9.64 9.44 8.69
C ARG A 513 9.46 9.02 7.23
N HIS A 514 9.66 7.72 6.98
CA HIS A 514 9.28 7.06 5.73
C HIS A 514 7.77 7.22 5.45
N GLN A 515 7.44 7.42 4.17
CA GLN A 515 6.08 7.54 3.66
C GLN A 515 5.92 6.68 2.42
N SER A 516 4.91 5.78 2.42
CA SER A 516 4.51 4.99 1.26
C SER A 516 3.03 5.17 0.99
N MET A 517 2.70 5.67 -0.19
CA MET A 517 1.33 5.88 -0.66
C MET A 517 1.29 6.11 -2.17
N LEU A 518 0.11 6.21 -2.75
CA LEU A 518 -0.07 6.74 -4.10
C LEU A 518 -0.33 8.25 -4.02
N VAL A 519 0.41 9.02 -4.82
CA VAL A 519 0.23 10.46 -4.95
C VAL A 519 -0.22 10.80 -6.36
N ARG A 520 -0.91 11.95 -6.51
CA ARG A 520 -1.20 12.50 -7.83
C ARG A 520 -0.13 13.52 -8.20
N THR A 521 0.34 13.42 -9.44
CA THR A 521 1.27 14.38 -10.02
C THR A 521 0.70 14.91 -11.32
N ARG A 522 1.03 16.16 -11.65
CA ARG A 522 0.73 16.75 -12.96
C ARG A 522 2.02 17.01 -13.73
N ILE A 523 1.95 16.91 -15.04
CA ILE A 523 3.05 17.32 -15.93
C ILE A 523 3.07 18.85 -15.98
N ALA A 524 4.21 19.43 -15.63
CA ALA A 524 4.44 20.88 -15.64
C ALA A 524 5.20 21.35 -16.89
N SER A 525 6.02 20.48 -17.51
CA SER A 525 6.78 20.77 -18.73
C SER A 525 6.95 19.48 -19.54
N THR A 526 6.95 19.60 -20.87
CA THR A 526 7.19 18.48 -21.80
C THR A 526 8.48 18.67 -22.61
N GLY A 527 9.35 19.57 -22.19
CA GLY A 527 10.64 19.87 -22.85
C GLY A 527 11.72 18.81 -22.69
N SER A 528 11.37 17.62 -22.22
CA SER A 528 12.28 16.49 -22.07
C SER A 528 11.86 15.34 -22.97
N PRO A 529 12.79 14.58 -23.59
CA PRO A 529 12.48 13.35 -24.31
C PRO A 529 11.66 12.37 -23.46
N TRP A 530 11.91 12.29 -22.17
CA TRP A 530 11.19 11.45 -21.23
C TRP A 530 9.69 11.76 -21.16
N LEU A 531 9.30 13.01 -21.44
CA LEU A 531 7.93 13.50 -21.34
C LEU A 531 7.26 13.73 -22.69
N SER A 532 7.89 13.28 -23.80
CA SER A 532 7.40 13.46 -25.16
C SER A 532 6.04 12.82 -25.46
N LYS A 533 5.63 11.85 -24.65
CA LYS A 533 4.31 11.18 -24.75
C LYS A 533 3.25 11.80 -23.83
N CYS A 534 3.59 12.86 -23.09
CA CYS A 534 2.70 13.55 -22.18
C CYS A 534 2.35 14.94 -22.69
N SER A 535 1.29 15.51 -22.16
CA SER A 535 0.88 16.91 -22.37
C SER A 535 0.99 17.68 -21.05
N VAL A 536 1.27 18.98 -21.12
CA VAL A 536 1.24 19.83 -19.93
C VAL A 536 -0.16 19.82 -19.31
N GLY A 537 -0.23 19.49 -18.03
CA GLY A 537 -1.48 19.32 -17.30
C GLY A 537 -1.96 17.89 -17.14
N ASP A 538 -1.42 16.92 -17.87
CA ASP A 538 -1.72 15.50 -17.68
C ASP A 538 -1.46 15.11 -16.23
N GLN A 539 -2.36 14.31 -15.65
CA GLN A 539 -2.28 13.87 -14.27
C GLN A 539 -2.09 12.36 -14.20
N HIS A 540 -1.15 11.95 -13.34
CA HIS A 540 -0.89 10.54 -13.09
C HIS A 540 -0.91 10.24 -11.60
N THR A 541 -1.33 9.04 -11.25
CA THR A 541 -1.32 8.51 -9.87
C THR A 541 -0.14 7.56 -9.76
N VAL A 542 0.91 7.96 -9.05
CA VAL A 542 2.17 7.22 -8.95
C VAL A 542 2.48 6.82 -7.53
N ALA A 543 3.18 5.70 -7.36
CA ALA A 543 3.64 5.24 -6.05
C ALA A 543 4.81 6.08 -5.54
N ILE A 544 4.84 6.36 -4.24
CA ILE A 544 6.02 6.90 -3.54
C ILE A 544 6.37 6.01 -2.36
N SER A 545 7.67 5.93 -2.06
CA SER A 545 8.20 5.17 -0.92
C SER A 545 9.56 5.72 -0.53
N HIS A 546 9.59 6.70 0.39
CA HIS A 546 10.83 7.39 0.77
C HIS A 546 10.75 8.08 2.14
N GLY A 547 11.90 8.20 2.82
CA GLY A 547 12.10 9.04 4.01
C GLY A 547 12.70 10.42 3.68
N GLU A 548 13.38 10.53 2.53
CA GLU A 548 14.11 11.70 2.04
C GLU A 548 13.69 12.06 0.61
N GLY A 549 12.52 12.64 0.44
CA GLY A 549 12.00 13.06 -0.88
C GLY A 549 11.71 14.54 -1.00
N ARG A 550 12.02 15.32 0.05
CA ARG A 550 11.71 16.76 0.10
C ARG A 550 12.68 17.56 -0.74
N PHE A 551 12.20 18.07 -1.88
CA PHE A 551 12.95 18.99 -2.70
C PHE A 551 12.98 20.39 -2.05
N VAL A 552 14.18 20.94 -1.89
CA VAL A 552 14.43 22.31 -1.39
C VAL A 552 15.51 22.97 -2.21
N ALA A 553 15.34 24.28 -2.48
CA ALA A 553 16.31 25.09 -3.18
C ALA A 553 16.17 26.57 -2.75
N PRO A 554 17.25 27.38 -2.82
CA PRO A 554 17.16 28.82 -2.67
C PRO A 554 16.23 29.43 -3.73
N GLN A 555 15.60 30.57 -3.40
CA GLN A 555 14.63 31.23 -4.30
C GLN A 555 15.23 31.54 -5.68
N SER A 556 16.47 32.04 -5.74
CA SER A 556 17.15 32.34 -7.02
C SER A 556 17.33 31.09 -7.91
N VAL A 557 17.51 29.92 -7.31
CA VAL A 557 17.59 28.65 -8.05
C VAL A 557 16.20 28.25 -8.53
N LEU A 558 15.18 28.37 -7.67
CA LEU A 558 13.77 28.10 -8.06
C LEU A 558 13.36 28.99 -9.23
N ASP A 559 13.64 30.27 -9.18
CA ASP A 559 13.35 31.23 -10.25
C ASP A 559 14.03 30.82 -11.57
N THR A 560 15.28 30.34 -11.49
CA THR A 560 16.02 29.83 -12.65
C THR A 560 15.41 28.58 -13.22
N LEU A 561 15.08 27.59 -12.37
CA LEU A 561 14.46 26.33 -12.79
C LEU A 561 13.08 26.57 -13.46
N ILE A 562 12.30 27.49 -12.91
CA ILE A 562 11.00 27.89 -13.48
C ILE A 562 11.19 28.58 -14.82
N ALA A 563 12.07 29.60 -14.89
CA ALA A 563 12.33 30.36 -16.11
C ALA A 563 12.85 29.49 -17.26
N ASN A 564 13.67 28.48 -16.95
CA ASN A 564 14.18 27.52 -17.91
C ASN A 564 13.17 26.41 -18.29
N GLY A 565 12.01 26.31 -17.62
CA GLY A 565 11.05 25.23 -17.83
C GLY A 565 11.51 23.85 -17.33
N GLN A 566 12.44 23.83 -16.39
CA GLN A 566 13.05 22.59 -15.85
C GLN A 566 12.17 21.88 -14.81
N ILE A 567 11.10 22.52 -14.31
CA ILE A 567 10.13 21.85 -13.44
C ILE A 567 9.30 20.89 -14.30
N ALA A 568 9.51 19.61 -14.12
CA ALA A 568 8.89 18.56 -14.93
C ALA A 568 7.50 18.17 -14.40
N THR A 569 7.39 17.98 -13.08
CA THR A 569 6.19 17.49 -12.43
C THR A 569 5.95 18.18 -11.09
N GLN A 570 4.65 18.33 -10.74
CA GLN A 570 4.22 18.85 -9.43
C GLN A 570 3.23 17.89 -8.77
N TYR A 571 3.30 17.77 -7.44
CA TYR A 571 2.25 17.11 -6.64
C TYR A 571 0.95 17.91 -6.68
N VAL A 572 -0.18 17.24 -6.84
CA VAL A 572 -1.49 17.90 -6.96
C VAL A 572 -2.54 17.23 -6.05
N ASP A 573 -3.53 18.02 -5.67
CA ASP A 573 -4.73 17.57 -4.99
C ASP A 573 -5.69 16.81 -5.93
N GLN A 574 -6.87 16.49 -5.44
CA GLN A 574 -7.87 15.76 -6.23
C GLN A 574 -8.43 16.57 -7.42
N ASP A 575 -8.37 17.90 -7.33
CA ASP A 575 -8.83 18.81 -8.38
C ASP A 575 -7.71 19.15 -9.41
N GLY A 576 -6.53 18.57 -9.22
CA GLY A 576 -5.36 18.79 -10.08
C GLY A 576 -4.66 20.15 -9.85
N SER A 577 -4.86 20.72 -8.66
CA SER A 577 -4.17 21.94 -8.23
C SER A 577 -2.95 21.59 -7.38
N PRO A 578 -1.78 22.22 -7.61
CA PRO A 578 -0.60 21.98 -6.79
C PRO A 578 -0.84 22.34 -5.33
N SER A 579 -0.39 21.48 -4.42
CA SER A 579 -0.70 21.62 -3.01
C SER A 579 0.50 21.32 -2.12
N MET A 580 0.60 22.08 -1.03
CA MET A 580 1.54 21.84 0.07
C MET A 580 0.87 21.06 1.22
N ASP A 581 -0.41 20.69 1.10
CA ASP A 581 -1.06 19.79 2.07
C ASP A 581 -0.36 18.43 2.08
N MET A 582 -0.01 17.95 3.26
CA MET A 582 0.72 16.68 3.45
C MET A 582 0.02 15.46 2.84
N LYS A 583 -1.30 15.49 2.70
CA LYS A 583 -2.05 14.43 2.01
C LYS A 583 -1.65 14.26 0.54
N TYR A 584 -1.21 15.35 -0.09
CA TYR A 584 -0.93 15.41 -1.53
C TYR A 584 0.56 15.61 -1.82
N ASN A 585 1.27 16.31 -0.93
CA ASN A 585 2.72 16.54 -0.98
C ASN A 585 3.36 16.00 0.32
N PRO A 586 3.45 14.67 0.47
CA PRO A 586 3.77 14.04 1.75
C PRO A 586 5.21 14.29 2.22
N ASN A 587 6.12 14.62 1.31
CA ASN A 587 7.50 14.97 1.66
C ASN A 587 7.68 16.45 2.02
N GLY A 588 6.76 17.33 1.61
CA GLY A 588 6.83 18.77 1.85
C GLY A 588 7.74 19.52 0.88
N SER A 589 7.89 19.02 -0.36
CA SER A 589 8.68 19.65 -1.42
C SER A 589 8.20 21.07 -1.72
N VAL A 590 9.13 22.02 -1.83
CA VAL A 590 8.83 23.41 -2.14
C VAL A 590 8.10 23.53 -3.49
N LEU A 591 7.11 24.43 -3.57
CA LEU A 591 6.26 24.62 -4.75
C LEU A 591 5.61 23.32 -5.29
N ALA A 592 5.44 22.33 -4.42
CA ALA A 592 4.94 21.02 -4.77
C ALA A 592 5.76 20.30 -5.87
N ILE A 593 7.04 20.62 -6.04
CA ILE A 593 7.91 20.01 -7.06
C ILE A 593 8.13 18.53 -6.74
N GLU A 594 7.80 17.66 -7.71
CA GLU A 594 8.01 16.22 -7.61
C GLU A 594 9.20 15.75 -8.43
N GLY A 595 9.47 16.42 -9.57
CA GLY A 595 10.58 16.09 -10.46
C GLY A 595 11.06 17.28 -11.28
N ILE A 596 12.35 17.24 -11.65
CA ILE A 596 13.00 18.27 -12.48
C ILE A 596 13.84 17.63 -13.59
N THR A 597 14.12 18.43 -14.64
CA THR A 597 15.03 18.04 -15.71
C THR A 597 16.28 18.93 -15.73
N SER A 598 17.33 18.43 -16.43
CA SER A 598 18.47 19.28 -16.83
C SER A 598 18.03 20.40 -17.77
N PRO A 599 18.86 21.47 -17.93
CA PRO A 599 18.52 22.59 -18.83
C PRO A 599 18.24 22.19 -20.27
N ASP A 600 18.82 21.09 -20.73
CA ASP A 600 18.61 20.51 -22.07
C ASP A 600 17.55 19.39 -22.09
N GLY A 601 16.96 19.04 -20.96
CA GLY A 601 15.93 18.01 -20.83
C GLY A 601 16.41 16.56 -20.93
N ARG A 602 17.70 16.28 -21.12
CA ARG A 602 18.22 14.90 -21.29
C ARG A 602 18.29 14.11 -19.98
N VAL A 603 18.50 14.78 -18.86
CA VAL A 603 18.48 14.19 -17.53
C VAL A 603 17.16 14.49 -16.87
N PHE A 604 16.47 13.47 -16.40
CA PHE A 604 15.22 13.60 -15.66
C PHE A 604 15.31 12.89 -14.30
N GLY A 605 14.91 13.59 -13.25
CA GLY A 605 14.84 13.05 -11.90
C GLY A 605 13.48 13.28 -11.27
N LYS A 606 12.91 12.27 -10.62
CA LYS A 606 11.63 12.35 -9.93
C LYS A 606 11.56 11.40 -8.73
N MET A 607 10.68 11.72 -7.75
CA MET A 607 10.52 10.88 -6.55
C MET A 607 9.52 9.74 -6.74
N GLY A 608 8.52 9.91 -7.59
CA GLY A 608 7.48 8.91 -7.82
C GLY A 608 7.96 7.76 -8.71
N HIS A 609 7.56 6.54 -8.34
CA HIS A 609 7.93 5.28 -8.98
C HIS A 609 7.00 4.96 -10.15
N SER A 610 7.26 5.54 -11.32
CA SER A 610 6.49 5.28 -12.55
C SER A 610 6.74 3.88 -13.12
N GLU A 611 7.84 3.22 -12.77
CA GLU A 611 8.13 1.82 -13.08
C GLU A 611 7.17 0.85 -12.38
N ARG A 612 6.61 1.23 -11.23
CA ARG A 612 5.65 0.42 -10.49
C ARG A 612 4.25 0.54 -11.07
N SER A 613 4.09 0.22 -12.32
CA SER A 613 2.83 0.25 -13.07
C SER A 613 2.61 -1.06 -13.83
N GLY A 614 1.33 -1.44 -14.05
CA GLY A 614 0.96 -2.65 -14.76
C GLY A 614 -0.52 -2.93 -14.67
N GLU A 615 -1.00 -3.91 -15.44
CA GLU A 615 -2.40 -4.31 -15.45
C GLU A 615 -2.85 -4.81 -14.07
N TYR A 616 -4.00 -4.37 -13.60
CA TYR A 616 -4.60 -4.66 -12.29
C TYR A 616 -3.85 -4.14 -11.06
N LEU A 617 -2.75 -3.40 -11.20
CA LEU A 617 -2.09 -2.80 -10.03
C LEU A 617 -2.91 -1.64 -9.49
N TYR A 618 -2.93 -1.55 -8.14
CA TYR A 618 -3.64 -0.49 -7.40
C TYR A 618 -5.10 -0.32 -7.82
N LYS A 619 -5.78 -1.44 -8.07
CA LYS A 619 -7.14 -1.49 -8.63
C LYS A 619 -8.17 -0.71 -7.80
N ASN A 620 -7.94 -0.61 -6.50
CA ASN A 620 -8.79 0.09 -5.54
C ASN A 620 -8.50 1.60 -5.39
N VAL A 621 -7.59 2.17 -6.16
CA VAL A 621 -7.31 3.62 -6.17
C VAL A 621 -7.61 4.19 -7.54
N THR A 622 -8.25 5.35 -7.59
CA THR A 622 -8.62 6.02 -8.84
C THR A 622 -7.45 6.74 -9.51
N GLY A 623 -7.59 7.14 -10.76
CA GLY A 623 -6.61 7.89 -11.55
C GLY A 623 -5.79 7.02 -12.48
N ASP A 624 -5.11 7.66 -13.43
CA ASP A 624 -4.20 7.00 -14.37
C ASP A 624 -2.89 6.64 -13.69
N LYS A 625 -2.54 5.35 -13.65
CA LYS A 625 -1.31 4.82 -13.04
C LYS A 625 -0.18 4.69 -14.05
N TYR A 626 -0.46 4.92 -15.32
CA TYR A 626 0.52 4.75 -16.38
C TYR A 626 1.09 6.10 -16.83
N GLN A 627 2.35 6.35 -16.51
CA GLN A 627 3.08 7.52 -16.96
C GLN A 627 4.11 7.08 -18.01
N PRO A 628 3.93 7.43 -19.30
CA PRO A 628 4.70 6.86 -20.42
C PRO A 628 6.09 7.48 -20.57
N ILE A 629 6.85 7.60 -19.47
CA ILE A 629 8.18 8.19 -19.47
C ILE A 629 9.23 7.25 -20.08
N PHE A 630 9.07 5.94 -19.89
CA PHE A 630 10.00 4.95 -20.44
C PHE A 630 9.90 4.88 -21.96
N GLU A 631 8.67 4.89 -22.48
CA GLU A 631 8.42 4.96 -23.93
C GLU A 631 8.94 6.27 -24.53
N GLY A 632 8.75 7.40 -23.83
CA GLY A 632 9.29 8.69 -24.27
C GLY A 632 10.80 8.65 -24.45
N GLY A 633 11.52 8.15 -23.43
CA GLY A 633 12.97 8.02 -23.47
C GLY A 633 13.48 7.02 -24.49
N VAL A 634 12.78 5.89 -24.67
CA VAL A 634 13.17 4.85 -25.66
C VAL A 634 12.90 5.33 -27.08
N ASP A 635 11.73 5.93 -27.33
CA ASP A 635 11.34 6.42 -28.66
C ASP A 635 12.21 7.59 -29.16
N TYR A 636 12.86 8.31 -28.24
CA TYR A 636 13.84 9.35 -28.60
C TYR A 636 14.98 8.81 -29.47
N PHE A 637 15.37 7.56 -29.33
CA PHE A 637 16.42 6.89 -30.13
C PHE A 637 15.88 6.14 -31.34
N LYS A 638 14.57 5.89 -31.42
CA LYS A 638 13.96 5.21 -32.56
C LYS A 638 13.73 6.19 -33.71
N ILE A 639 13.96 5.70 -34.93
CA ILE A 639 13.71 6.45 -36.18
C ILE A 639 12.23 6.35 -36.54
#